data_ce0b537c7f0f0eb257bdf99e0a06456d
#
_entry.id   ce0b537c7f0f0eb257bdf99e0a06456d
#
_cell.length_a   1.000
_cell.length_b   1.000
_cell.length_c   1.000
_cell.angle_alpha   90.00
_cell.angle_beta   90.00
_cell.angle_gamma   90.00
#
_symmetry.space_group_name_H-M   'P 1'
#
loop_
_entity.id
_entity.type
_entity.pdbx_description
1 polymer ?
#
loop_
_entity_poly.entity_id
_entity_poly.type
_entity_poly.pdbx_seq_one_letter_code
_entity_poly.pdbx_strand_id
1 'polypeptide(L)'
;MIKNIVVKGAREHNLKNIDVEIPRDKLVVFTGLSGSGKSSLAFDTIYAEGQRRYVESLSSYARQFLGQMEKPDVDYIEGLSPAISIDQKTTSRNPRSTVGTVTEIYDYLRLLWARIGIPHCPVCGREITQQTVDQIVDQILTLPEKTKIQIMAPIVRGHKGEYVKELDNARKSGFVRARIDGSVYDLAEEIKLDKNKKHNIEIVVDRLVMKPDIAGRLADSVETATHIADGVVLVDIVGEREELYSLNYACPEHGAVIAEMSPRMFSFNNPFGACKTCGGIGSYKEIDPALVIPNKKLSINQGAIKASGWNVADGGSIARMYFEAIAQAYKFSLDIPVEMIPKKGLDAILYGTGTKKLKMQRSTSYGSSSYNGTFEGVIPNLQRRYAETTSDWARADIEAVMTQCVCPDCGGARLSTESLSVTVGGKNIYEFCQMPIHEELDFIRNLQLTEKEQMIGALIVREIRDRLNFLNSVGLDYLSLAREAATLSGGESQRIRLATQIGSSLMGVLYILDEPSIGLHQRDNEKLLGTLRHLRDLGNTLIVVEHDEDTMRAADYVVDIGPGAGIHGGELVAAGTVDDIIACERSITGQYLSGKRKIPVPAKRRPGNGKKLTIYGAVQNNLKDIDVEIPLATFTAVTGVSGSGKSSLVNEILYKHLANMLNGAKKRPGKFDRMTGVDNLDKVINIDQSPIGRTPRSNPATYTGVFNDIRDLFASTPDAKMRGYKANRFSFNVKGGRCEACQGDGIVKIEMHFLADVYVPCDVCGGHRYNRETLEVKFKGKNIYEVLEMTVDEGVAFFAQQPKILRKLQTLSDVGLGYVKIGQPATTLSGGEAQRVKLATELMKRPTGKTIYILDEPTTGLHTADVHRLVNVLERLVANGNTVVVIEHNLDVIKTADYIIDLGPEGGIGGGTLVACGTPEEIAACPASYTGQYLKSVLDND
;
A
#
# COMPACT_ATOMS: atom_id res chain seq x y z
N MET A 1 18.14 41.47 0.29
CA MET A 1 17.37 40.20 0.21
C MET A 1 16.52 40.12 1.47
N ILE A 2 15.26 39.69 1.33
CA ILE A 2 14.34 39.44 2.46
C ILE A 2 14.92 38.25 3.24
N LYS A 3 15.24 38.45 4.52
CA LYS A 3 15.92 37.47 5.36
C LYS A 3 14.93 36.53 6.06
N ASN A 4 13.68 36.96 6.24
CA ASN A 4 12.67 36.23 7.00
C ASN A 4 11.40 36.07 6.17
N ILE A 5 10.66 35.00 6.43
CA ILE A 5 9.23 34.89 6.12
C ILE A 5 8.50 35.52 7.28
N VAL A 6 7.71 36.56 7.01
CA VAL A 6 6.96 37.30 8.04
C VAL A 6 5.48 36.98 7.86
N VAL A 7 4.86 36.33 8.86
CA VAL A 7 3.43 36.04 8.92
C VAL A 7 2.80 36.99 9.92
N LYS A 8 1.73 37.68 9.54
CA LYS A 8 0.97 38.60 10.39
C LYS A 8 -0.51 38.27 10.41
N GLY A 9 -1.03 38.16 11.61
CA GLY A 9 -2.46 38.01 11.83
C GLY A 9 -3.02 36.65 11.36
N ALA A 10 -2.32 35.52 11.55
CA ALA A 10 -2.82 34.21 11.18
C ALA A 10 -3.94 33.76 12.12
N ARG A 11 -5.13 33.44 11.54
CA ARG A 11 -6.36 33.08 12.28
C ARG A 11 -7.00 31.80 11.78
N GLU A 12 -6.29 31.02 10.94
CA GLU A 12 -6.84 29.78 10.39
C GLU A 12 -7.15 28.76 11.49
N HIS A 13 -8.30 28.13 11.44
CA HIS A 13 -8.80 27.16 12.42
C HIS A 13 -8.77 27.66 13.87
N ASN A 14 -7.83 27.18 14.70
CA ASN A 14 -7.70 27.53 16.10
C ASN A 14 -6.61 28.58 16.39
N LEU A 15 -5.95 29.12 15.36
CA LEU A 15 -4.92 30.13 15.52
C LEU A 15 -5.50 31.45 16.05
N LYS A 16 -4.85 32.05 17.04
CA LYS A 16 -5.32 33.24 17.75
C LYS A 16 -4.56 34.49 17.31
N ASN A 17 -4.72 34.86 16.04
CA ASN A 17 -4.10 36.06 15.46
C ASN A 17 -2.56 36.07 15.65
N ILE A 18 -1.91 35.00 15.18
CA ILE A 18 -0.48 34.79 15.39
C ILE A 18 0.35 35.69 14.47
N ASP A 19 1.34 36.34 15.06
CA ASP A 19 2.47 36.98 14.38
C ASP A 19 3.72 36.14 14.57
N VAL A 20 4.41 35.76 13.48
CA VAL A 20 5.66 34.99 13.56
C VAL A 20 6.63 35.38 12.45
N GLU A 21 7.89 35.46 12.80
CA GLU A 21 9.00 35.62 11.86
C GLU A 21 9.83 34.36 11.78
N ILE A 22 10.01 33.84 10.58
CA ILE A 22 10.69 32.58 10.29
C ILE A 22 11.93 32.88 9.44
N PRO A 23 13.15 32.54 9.88
CA PRO A 23 14.35 32.78 9.10
C PRO A 23 14.36 31.91 7.84
N ARG A 24 14.79 32.51 6.70
CA ARG A 24 14.97 31.79 5.43
C ARG A 24 16.29 31.04 5.41
N ASP A 25 16.38 30.06 4.51
CA ASP A 25 17.56 29.22 4.29
C ASP A 25 18.02 28.50 5.57
N LYS A 26 17.03 28.08 6.38
CA LYS A 26 17.18 27.42 7.67
C LYS A 26 16.28 26.21 7.80
N LEU A 27 16.68 25.31 8.67
CA LEU A 27 15.83 24.20 9.17
C LEU A 27 15.02 24.72 10.36
N VAL A 28 13.72 24.88 10.15
CA VAL A 28 12.78 25.43 11.16
C VAL A 28 11.84 24.31 11.59
N VAL A 29 11.72 24.08 12.90
CA VAL A 29 10.80 23.08 13.44
C VAL A 29 9.61 23.76 14.10
N PHE A 30 8.40 23.36 13.71
CA PHE A 30 7.15 23.72 14.38
C PHE A 30 6.78 22.62 15.35
N THR A 31 6.71 22.94 16.64
CA THR A 31 6.41 22.00 17.72
C THR A 31 5.25 22.47 18.59
N GLY A 32 4.83 21.64 19.53
CA GLY A 32 3.74 21.88 20.47
C GLY A 32 2.78 20.68 20.59
N LEU A 33 1.80 20.75 21.46
CA LEU A 33 0.85 19.66 21.70
C LEU A 33 0.07 19.25 20.45
N SER A 34 -0.41 17.99 20.40
CA SER A 34 -1.33 17.57 19.33
C SER A 34 -2.59 18.44 19.34
N GLY A 35 -3.00 18.98 18.16
CA GLY A 35 -4.12 19.93 18.06
C GLY A 35 -3.84 21.35 18.52
N SER A 36 -2.56 21.74 18.73
CA SER A 36 -2.19 23.13 19.13
C SER A 36 -2.27 24.15 18.00
N GLY A 37 -2.36 23.75 16.72
CA GLY A 37 -2.43 24.64 15.57
C GLY A 37 -1.17 24.65 14.68
N LYS A 38 -0.20 23.75 14.91
CA LYS A 38 1.03 23.64 14.11
C LYS A 38 0.77 23.45 12.63
N SER A 39 -0.06 22.45 12.30
CA SER A 39 -0.40 22.14 10.91
C SER A 39 -1.23 23.25 10.29
N SER A 40 -2.10 23.93 11.06
CA SER A 40 -2.87 25.08 10.60
C SER A 40 -1.95 26.23 10.19
N LEU A 41 -0.86 26.49 10.93
CA LEU A 41 0.11 27.52 10.55
C LEU A 41 0.97 27.07 9.36
N ALA A 42 1.49 25.84 9.38
CA ALA A 42 2.41 25.35 8.36
C ALA A 42 1.73 25.10 7.01
N PHE A 43 0.63 24.32 7.00
CA PHE A 43 -0.03 23.86 5.79
C PHE A 43 -1.20 24.76 5.38
N ASP A 44 -2.15 25.02 6.29
CA ASP A 44 -3.38 25.74 5.95
C ASP A 44 -3.15 27.25 5.81
N THR A 45 -2.04 27.78 6.36
CA THR A 45 -1.68 29.22 6.24
C THR A 45 -0.48 29.44 5.29
N ILE A 46 0.72 28.98 5.66
CA ILE A 46 1.95 29.34 4.93
C ILE A 46 2.01 28.62 3.58
N TYR A 47 1.80 27.30 3.54
CA TYR A 47 1.80 26.53 2.30
C TYR A 47 0.65 26.97 1.38
N ALA A 48 -0.56 27.06 1.92
CA ALA A 48 -1.75 27.44 1.15
C ALA A 48 -1.57 28.80 0.46
N GLU A 49 -1.04 29.80 1.16
CA GLU A 49 -0.77 31.11 0.58
C GLU A 49 0.37 31.07 -0.44
N GLY A 50 1.44 30.30 -0.16
CA GLY A 50 2.54 30.11 -1.12
C GLY A 50 2.08 29.48 -2.42
N GLN A 51 1.26 28.43 -2.32
CA GLN A 51 0.70 27.73 -3.48
C GLN A 51 -0.33 28.60 -4.23
N ARG A 52 -1.19 29.32 -3.50
CA ARG A 52 -2.14 30.28 -4.08
C ARG A 52 -1.44 31.31 -4.96
N ARG A 53 -0.38 31.96 -4.44
CA ARG A 53 0.41 32.94 -5.19
C ARG A 53 1.10 32.32 -6.41
N TYR A 54 1.61 31.11 -6.28
CA TYR A 54 2.20 30.39 -7.40
C TYR A 54 1.16 30.12 -8.49
N VAL A 55 -0.02 29.60 -8.14
CA VAL A 55 -1.11 29.34 -9.08
C VAL A 55 -1.61 30.65 -9.74
N GLU A 56 -1.70 31.75 -8.99
CA GLU A 56 -2.08 33.06 -9.53
C GLU A 56 -1.06 33.62 -10.54
N SER A 57 0.21 33.23 -10.42
CA SER A 57 1.25 33.63 -11.38
C SER A 57 1.18 32.89 -12.72
N LEU A 58 0.43 31.78 -12.79
CA LEU A 58 0.28 30.98 -13.98
C LEU A 58 -0.71 31.62 -14.99
N SER A 59 -0.69 31.14 -16.23
CA SER A 59 -1.61 31.59 -17.26
C SER A 59 -3.07 31.33 -16.88
N SER A 60 -4.01 32.13 -17.42
CA SER A 60 -5.45 31.97 -17.19
C SER A 60 -5.95 30.55 -17.58
N TYR A 61 -5.36 29.97 -18.60
CA TYR A 61 -5.65 28.61 -19.03
C TYR A 61 -5.24 27.58 -17.96
N ALA A 62 -4.04 27.67 -17.42
CA ALA A 62 -3.56 26.78 -16.37
C ALA A 62 -4.39 26.90 -15.08
N ARG A 63 -4.80 28.14 -14.73
CA ARG A 63 -5.66 28.37 -13.55
C ARG A 63 -7.04 27.73 -13.66
N GLN A 64 -7.62 27.62 -14.86
CA GLN A 64 -8.89 26.92 -15.05
C GLN A 64 -8.82 25.42 -14.70
N PHE A 65 -7.67 24.79 -14.88
CA PHE A 65 -7.46 23.39 -14.52
C PHE A 65 -7.12 23.16 -13.05
N LEU A 66 -6.43 24.12 -12.41
CA LEU A 66 -5.98 24.00 -11.02
C LEU A 66 -7.03 24.46 -9.99
N GLY A 67 -8.08 25.13 -10.45
CA GLY A 67 -9.11 25.71 -9.60
C GLY A 67 -8.68 27.00 -8.88
N GLN A 68 -9.64 27.72 -8.31
CA GLN A 68 -9.34 28.84 -7.41
C GLN A 68 -9.08 28.29 -6.01
N MET A 69 -7.91 28.61 -5.45
CA MET A 69 -7.61 28.34 -4.06
C MET A 69 -8.19 29.44 -3.18
N GLU A 70 -8.84 29.06 -2.09
CA GLU A 70 -9.30 30.00 -1.09
C GLU A 70 -8.10 30.69 -0.44
N LYS A 71 -8.26 31.99 -0.16
CA LYS A 71 -7.22 32.73 0.58
C LYS A 71 -7.30 32.32 2.04
N PRO A 72 -6.19 31.89 2.68
CA PRO A 72 -6.19 31.61 4.10
C PRO A 72 -6.51 32.85 4.92
N ASP A 73 -7.08 32.65 6.11
CA ASP A 73 -7.39 33.74 7.05
C ASP A 73 -6.11 34.27 7.71
N VAL A 74 -5.46 35.17 7.00
CA VAL A 74 -4.21 35.83 7.41
C VAL A 74 -4.19 37.26 6.86
N ASP A 75 -3.66 38.21 7.62
CA ASP A 75 -3.58 39.60 7.18
C ASP A 75 -2.61 39.72 6.00
N TYR A 76 -1.36 39.28 6.16
CA TYR A 76 -0.40 39.16 5.07
C TYR A 76 0.73 38.21 5.41
N ILE A 77 1.40 37.68 4.35
CA ILE A 77 2.64 36.91 4.46
C ILE A 77 3.64 37.50 3.47
N GLU A 78 4.85 37.83 3.95
CA GLU A 78 5.97 38.34 3.14
C GLU A 78 7.11 37.33 3.10
N GLY A 79 7.97 37.37 2.07
CA GLY A 79 9.17 36.57 1.96
C GLY A 79 8.96 35.13 1.52
N LEU A 80 7.77 34.73 1.06
CA LEU A 80 7.51 33.36 0.57
C LEU A 80 8.31 33.06 -0.69
N SER A 81 8.90 31.87 -0.73
CA SER A 81 9.39 31.17 -1.92
C SER A 81 8.33 30.23 -2.48
N PRO A 82 8.51 29.69 -3.71
CA PRO A 82 7.68 28.58 -4.17
C PRO A 82 7.65 27.46 -3.14
N ALA A 83 6.46 27.03 -2.75
CA ALA A 83 6.29 26.09 -1.64
C ALA A 83 5.96 24.68 -2.14
N ILE A 84 6.60 23.69 -1.54
CA ILE A 84 6.36 22.25 -1.78
C ILE A 84 5.98 21.61 -0.45
N SER A 85 4.82 20.92 -0.43
CA SER A 85 4.36 20.18 0.73
C SER A 85 4.65 18.68 0.57
N ILE A 86 5.14 18.06 1.65
CA ILE A 86 5.35 16.62 1.78
C ILE A 86 4.55 16.13 2.98
N ASP A 87 3.29 15.82 2.73
CA ASP A 87 2.33 15.36 3.73
C ASP A 87 2.27 13.81 3.83
N GLN A 88 1.63 13.33 4.89
CA GLN A 88 1.42 11.90 5.16
C GLN A 88 0.29 11.26 4.35
N LYS A 89 -0.38 11.96 3.44
CA LYS A 89 -1.55 11.41 2.75
C LYS A 89 -1.24 10.08 2.07
N THR A 90 -2.17 9.18 2.26
CA THR A 90 -2.11 7.77 1.85
C THR A 90 -1.64 7.55 0.42
N THR A 91 -0.76 6.56 0.27
CA THR A 91 -0.29 5.99 -0.99
C THR A 91 -1.42 5.70 -1.97
N SER A 92 -1.10 5.79 -3.25
CA SER A 92 -1.97 5.33 -4.33
C SER A 92 -2.42 3.89 -4.08
N ARG A 93 -3.72 3.65 -4.08
CA ARG A 93 -4.31 2.29 -4.01
C ARG A 93 -4.27 1.57 -5.35
N ASN A 94 -3.65 2.16 -6.35
CA ASN A 94 -3.52 1.54 -7.67
C ASN A 94 -2.55 0.34 -7.58
N PRO A 95 -2.98 -0.89 -7.87
CA PRO A 95 -2.13 -2.07 -7.79
C PRO A 95 -0.97 -2.07 -8.81
N ARG A 96 -1.01 -1.17 -9.79
CA ARG A 96 0.07 -0.99 -10.77
C ARG A 96 1.16 -0.03 -10.31
N SER A 97 0.94 0.74 -9.23
CA SER A 97 1.95 1.64 -8.70
C SER A 97 2.98 0.87 -7.87
N THR A 98 4.25 1.03 -8.20
CA THR A 98 5.40 0.46 -7.47
C THR A 98 6.33 1.56 -6.99
N VAL A 99 7.25 1.25 -6.08
CA VAL A 99 8.30 2.20 -5.66
C VAL A 99 9.02 2.76 -6.89
N GLY A 100 9.44 1.89 -7.82
CA GLY A 100 10.13 2.31 -9.05
C GLY A 100 9.32 3.28 -9.93
N THR A 101 7.99 3.11 -10.02
CA THR A 101 7.15 4.03 -10.82
C THR A 101 6.86 5.34 -10.11
N VAL A 102 6.73 5.33 -8.77
CA VAL A 102 6.49 6.55 -7.99
C VAL A 102 7.74 7.44 -7.92
N THR A 103 8.92 6.82 -7.92
CA THR A 103 10.21 7.52 -7.94
C THR A 103 10.69 7.90 -9.34
N GLU A 104 9.94 7.52 -10.37
CA GLU A 104 10.31 7.66 -11.79
C GLU A 104 11.59 6.90 -12.20
N ILE A 105 12.22 6.16 -11.29
CA ILE A 105 13.42 5.36 -11.61
C ILE A 105 13.09 4.32 -12.68
N TYR A 106 11.89 3.74 -12.62
CA TYR A 106 11.45 2.74 -13.60
C TYR A 106 11.43 3.27 -15.04
N ASP A 107 11.17 4.55 -15.23
CA ASP A 107 11.18 5.18 -16.56
C ASP A 107 12.59 5.23 -17.14
N TYR A 108 13.58 5.53 -16.31
CA TYR A 108 15.00 5.46 -16.70
C TYR A 108 15.46 4.01 -16.93
N LEU A 109 15.01 3.05 -16.12
CA LEU A 109 15.30 1.63 -16.34
C LEU A 109 14.75 1.13 -17.67
N ARG A 110 13.50 1.47 -17.99
CA ARG A 110 12.92 1.11 -19.30
C ARG A 110 13.73 1.68 -20.47
N LEU A 111 14.24 2.90 -20.32
CA LEU A 111 15.08 3.52 -21.31
C LEU A 111 16.45 2.81 -21.42
N LEU A 112 17.05 2.48 -20.29
CA LEU A 112 18.34 1.79 -20.24
C LEU A 112 18.25 0.40 -20.89
N TRP A 113 17.28 -0.44 -20.50
CA TRP A 113 17.08 -1.76 -21.07
C TRP A 113 16.76 -1.72 -22.57
N ALA A 114 16.01 -0.70 -23.01
CA ALA A 114 15.72 -0.52 -24.44
C ALA A 114 16.95 -0.10 -25.27
N ARG A 115 17.95 0.57 -24.67
CA ARG A 115 19.08 1.16 -25.41
C ARG A 115 20.34 0.31 -25.39
N ILE A 116 20.64 -0.33 -24.27
CA ILE A 116 21.85 -1.16 -24.09
C ILE A 116 21.53 -2.60 -23.69
N GLY A 117 20.26 -2.98 -23.60
CA GLY A 117 19.87 -4.31 -23.24
C GLY A 117 20.24 -5.34 -24.33
N ILE A 118 20.69 -6.50 -23.88
CA ILE A 118 21.04 -7.65 -24.72
C ILE A 118 19.84 -8.60 -24.74
N PRO A 119 19.19 -8.80 -25.89
CA PRO A 119 18.04 -9.69 -25.99
C PRO A 119 18.48 -11.16 -26.08
N HIS A 120 17.72 -12.02 -25.41
CA HIS A 120 17.91 -13.47 -25.40
C HIS A 120 16.66 -14.19 -25.91
N CYS A 121 16.82 -15.37 -26.42
CA CYS A 121 15.71 -16.21 -26.79
C CYS A 121 14.91 -16.64 -25.54
N PRO A 122 13.61 -16.38 -25.46
CA PRO A 122 12.79 -16.74 -24.28
C PRO A 122 12.67 -18.27 -24.08
N VAL A 123 13.05 -19.08 -25.07
CA VAL A 123 12.98 -20.56 -25.02
C VAL A 123 14.30 -21.19 -24.63
N CYS A 124 15.42 -20.83 -25.28
CA CYS A 124 16.74 -21.45 -25.08
C CYS A 124 17.76 -20.56 -24.36
N GLY A 125 17.44 -19.28 -24.07
CA GLY A 125 18.33 -18.34 -23.38
C GLY A 125 19.54 -17.87 -24.21
N ARG A 126 19.67 -18.27 -25.50
CA ARG A 126 20.76 -17.80 -26.35
C ARG A 126 20.60 -16.32 -26.66
N GLU A 127 21.70 -15.58 -26.70
CA GLU A 127 21.73 -14.19 -27.14
C GLU A 127 21.27 -14.09 -28.60
N ILE A 128 20.43 -13.09 -28.87
CA ILE A 128 19.86 -12.82 -30.18
C ILE A 128 20.43 -11.50 -30.67
N THR A 129 21.10 -11.52 -31.82
CA THR A 129 21.66 -10.32 -32.46
C THR A 129 20.85 -9.92 -33.67
N GLN A 130 20.78 -8.62 -33.90
CA GLN A 130 20.24 -8.06 -35.12
C GLN A 130 21.37 -8.00 -36.17
N GLN A 131 21.10 -8.43 -37.38
CA GLN A 131 22.06 -8.37 -38.48
C GLN A 131 21.61 -7.29 -39.47
N THR A 132 22.55 -6.63 -40.13
CA THR A 132 22.27 -5.78 -41.31
C THR A 132 22.29 -6.63 -42.57
N VAL A 133 21.65 -6.10 -43.66
CA VAL A 133 21.74 -6.78 -44.96
C VAL A 133 23.17 -7.05 -45.34
N ASP A 134 24.07 -6.06 -45.17
CA ASP A 134 25.46 -6.19 -45.51
C ASP A 134 26.16 -7.31 -44.69
N GLN A 135 25.88 -7.40 -43.40
CA GLN A 135 26.42 -8.46 -42.56
C GLN A 135 25.92 -9.84 -42.96
N ILE A 136 24.66 -9.96 -43.35
CA ILE A 136 24.07 -11.21 -43.89
C ILE A 136 24.74 -11.56 -45.19
N VAL A 137 24.92 -10.62 -46.08
CA VAL A 137 25.62 -10.81 -47.35
C VAL A 137 27.07 -11.23 -47.15
N ASP A 138 27.81 -10.55 -46.28
CA ASP A 138 29.18 -10.86 -45.97
C ASP A 138 29.32 -12.30 -45.42
N GLN A 139 28.39 -12.72 -44.55
CA GLN A 139 28.39 -14.11 -44.03
C GLN A 139 28.09 -15.11 -45.16
N ILE A 140 27.15 -14.85 -46.01
CA ILE A 140 26.85 -15.74 -47.15
C ILE A 140 28.04 -15.82 -48.12
N LEU A 141 28.76 -14.70 -48.33
CA LEU A 141 29.95 -14.64 -49.17
C LEU A 141 31.15 -15.46 -48.63
N THR A 142 31.14 -15.89 -47.38
CA THR A 142 32.15 -16.83 -46.87
C THR A 142 31.99 -18.25 -47.40
N LEU A 143 30.87 -18.58 -48.04
CA LEU A 143 30.64 -19.90 -48.62
C LEU A 143 31.61 -20.19 -49.79
N PRO A 144 32.03 -21.45 -49.99
CA PRO A 144 32.94 -21.81 -51.05
C PRO A 144 32.42 -21.44 -52.46
N GLU A 145 33.33 -21.11 -53.38
CA GLU A 145 32.96 -20.87 -54.78
C GLU A 145 32.25 -22.10 -55.38
N LYS A 146 31.29 -21.83 -56.28
CA LYS A 146 30.41 -22.81 -56.95
C LYS A 146 29.35 -23.45 -56.04
N THR A 147 29.25 -23.08 -54.75
CA THR A 147 28.11 -23.48 -53.90
C THR A 147 26.84 -22.98 -54.49
N LYS A 148 25.81 -23.83 -54.54
CA LYS A 148 24.47 -23.45 -55.01
C LYS A 148 23.63 -23.07 -53.82
N ILE A 149 23.05 -21.87 -53.80
CA ILE A 149 22.20 -21.39 -52.75
C ILE A 149 20.83 -20.95 -53.31
N GLN A 150 19.79 -21.05 -52.47
CA GLN A 150 18.48 -20.49 -52.71
C GLN A 150 18.16 -19.47 -51.64
N ILE A 151 17.83 -18.23 -52.05
CA ILE A 151 17.36 -17.19 -51.13
C ILE A 151 15.84 -17.27 -51.07
N MET A 152 15.29 -17.47 -49.88
CA MET A 152 13.88 -17.69 -49.67
C MET A 152 13.34 -16.73 -48.59
N ALA A 153 12.07 -16.31 -48.74
CA ALA A 153 11.33 -15.51 -47.82
C ALA A 153 10.32 -16.37 -47.06
N PRO A 154 10.55 -16.70 -45.78
CA PRO A 154 9.65 -17.54 -44.97
C PRO A 154 8.45 -16.75 -44.50
N ILE A 155 7.32 -16.78 -45.24
CA ILE A 155 6.10 -16.03 -44.93
C ILE A 155 5.19 -16.72 -43.90
N VAL A 156 5.27 -18.06 -43.78
CA VAL A 156 4.51 -18.85 -42.80
C VAL A 156 5.43 -19.88 -42.14
N ARG A 157 5.42 -20.00 -40.83
CA ARG A 157 6.24 -20.95 -40.06
C ARG A 157 5.41 -21.66 -38.99
N GLY A 158 5.03 -22.91 -39.27
CA GLY A 158 4.35 -23.76 -38.29
C GLY A 158 2.93 -23.35 -37.86
N HIS A 159 2.25 -22.56 -38.66
CA HIS A 159 0.88 -22.11 -38.38
C HIS A 159 -0.14 -22.86 -39.25
N LYS A 160 -1.38 -23.03 -38.69
CA LYS A 160 -2.51 -23.62 -39.41
C LYS A 160 -3.22 -22.59 -40.27
N GLY A 161 -3.61 -22.95 -41.48
CA GLY A 161 -4.36 -22.08 -42.39
C GLY A 161 -4.30 -22.53 -43.85
N GLU A 162 -5.09 -21.95 -44.69
CA GLU A 162 -5.14 -22.23 -46.14
C GLU A 162 -4.21 -21.28 -46.93
N TYR A 163 -3.86 -20.12 -46.40
CA TYR A 163 -2.90 -19.13 -46.93
C TYR A 163 -3.09 -18.70 -48.40
N VAL A 164 -4.33 -18.75 -48.88
CA VAL A 164 -4.67 -18.43 -50.28
C VAL A 164 -4.31 -16.98 -50.63
N LYS A 165 -4.50 -16.03 -49.70
CA LYS A 165 -4.21 -14.60 -49.92
C LYS A 165 -2.71 -14.34 -50.03
N GLU A 166 -1.93 -14.96 -49.13
CA GLU A 166 -0.46 -14.82 -49.06
C GLU A 166 0.18 -15.38 -50.34
N LEU A 167 -0.26 -16.55 -50.83
CA LEU A 167 0.21 -17.14 -52.07
C LEU A 167 -0.21 -16.31 -53.30
N ASP A 168 -1.43 -15.79 -53.31
CA ASP A 168 -1.91 -14.90 -54.39
C ASP A 168 -1.13 -13.57 -54.40
N ASN A 169 -0.79 -13.00 -53.28
CA ASN A 169 0.04 -11.80 -53.17
C ASN A 169 1.44 -12.06 -53.74
N ALA A 170 2.06 -13.19 -53.37
CA ALA A 170 3.36 -13.58 -53.91
C ALA A 170 3.31 -13.74 -55.43
N ARG A 171 2.24 -14.36 -55.98
CA ARG A 171 2.02 -14.50 -57.44
C ARG A 171 1.91 -13.12 -58.09
N LYS A 172 1.10 -12.20 -57.56
CA LYS A 172 0.95 -10.83 -58.08
C LYS A 172 2.22 -10.00 -58.02
N SER A 173 3.10 -10.27 -57.07
CA SER A 173 4.41 -9.65 -56.93
C SER A 173 5.45 -10.24 -57.91
N GLY A 174 5.09 -11.22 -58.76
CA GLY A 174 5.93 -11.75 -59.82
C GLY A 174 6.80 -12.94 -59.41
N PHE A 175 6.63 -13.50 -58.18
CA PHE A 175 7.35 -14.71 -57.78
C PHE A 175 6.76 -15.95 -58.44
N VAL A 176 7.65 -16.86 -58.87
CA VAL A 176 7.25 -18.03 -59.66
C VAL A 176 7.10 -19.29 -58.79
N ARG A 177 7.83 -19.38 -57.69
CA ARG A 177 7.94 -20.63 -56.89
C ARG A 177 7.83 -20.35 -55.41
N ALA A 178 7.17 -21.28 -54.74
CA ALA A 178 7.13 -21.36 -53.28
C ALA A 178 7.54 -22.78 -52.83
N ARG A 179 8.26 -22.87 -51.73
CA ARG A 179 8.48 -24.13 -51.04
C ARG A 179 7.46 -24.26 -49.95
N ILE A 180 6.67 -25.33 -49.94
CA ILE A 180 5.62 -25.59 -48.97
C ILE A 180 5.86 -26.96 -48.33
N ASP A 181 6.03 -26.99 -47.01
CA ASP A 181 6.31 -28.21 -46.25
C ASP A 181 7.51 -29.01 -46.83
N GLY A 182 8.53 -28.32 -47.30
CA GLY A 182 9.73 -28.90 -47.89
C GLY A 182 9.64 -29.20 -49.37
N SER A 183 8.46 -29.12 -50.01
CA SER A 183 8.28 -29.40 -51.43
C SER A 183 8.12 -28.09 -52.26
N VAL A 184 8.77 -28.01 -53.40
CA VAL A 184 8.70 -26.81 -54.24
C VAL A 184 7.48 -26.90 -55.17
N TYR A 185 6.64 -25.87 -55.18
CA TYR A 185 5.46 -25.71 -56.00
C TYR A 185 5.62 -24.53 -56.96
N ASP A 186 5.00 -24.59 -58.10
CA ASP A 186 4.87 -23.47 -59.02
C ASP A 186 3.65 -22.64 -58.60
N LEU A 187 3.84 -21.34 -58.36
CA LEU A 187 2.77 -20.43 -57.96
C LEU A 187 1.74 -20.17 -59.04
N ALA A 188 2.03 -20.59 -60.32
CA ALA A 188 1.03 -20.54 -61.39
C ALA A 188 -0.06 -21.62 -61.25
N GLU A 189 0.22 -22.67 -60.49
CA GLU A 189 -0.75 -23.74 -60.21
C GLU A 189 -1.67 -23.38 -59.04
N GLU A 190 -2.84 -24.02 -58.95
CA GLU A 190 -3.76 -23.90 -57.83
C GLU A 190 -3.26 -24.73 -56.65
N ILE A 191 -2.77 -24.08 -55.61
CA ILE A 191 -2.24 -24.75 -54.40
C ILE A 191 -3.36 -24.77 -53.33
N LYS A 192 -3.79 -25.98 -52.94
CA LYS A 192 -4.79 -26.16 -51.85
C LYS A 192 -4.10 -26.72 -50.61
N LEU A 193 -4.13 -25.98 -49.53
CA LEU A 193 -3.57 -26.39 -48.23
C LEU A 193 -4.66 -26.77 -47.26
N ASP A 194 -4.35 -27.72 -46.35
CA ASP A 194 -5.27 -28.19 -45.33
C ASP A 194 -5.34 -27.19 -44.16
N LYS A 195 -6.48 -26.58 -43.96
CA LYS A 195 -6.79 -25.62 -42.91
C LYS A 195 -6.39 -26.07 -41.48
N ASN A 196 -6.38 -27.39 -41.25
CA ASN A 196 -6.17 -27.96 -39.92
C ASN A 196 -4.70 -28.39 -39.68
N LYS A 197 -3.87 -28.40 -40.71
CA LYS A 197 -2.45 -28.73 -40.61
C LYS A 197 -1.59 -27.48 -40.41
N LYS A 198 -0.44 -27.66 -39.77
CA LYS A 198 0.59 -26.65 -39.70
C LYS A 198 1.39 -26.67 -40.96
N HIS A 199 1.58 -25.53 -41.58
CA HIS A 199 2.34 -25.36 -42.83
C HIS A 199 3.56 -24.43 -42.60
N ASN A 200 4.63 -24.71 -43.36
CA ASN A 200 5.74 -23.81 -43.58
C ASN A 200 5.72 -23.40 -45.06
N ILE A 201 5.72 -22.08 -45.30
CA ILE A 201 5.66 -21.53 -46.63
C ILE A 201 6.79 -20.55 -46.84
N GLU A 202 7.71 -20.85 -47.77
CA GLU A 202 8.83 -20.00 -48.13
C GLU A 202 8.73 -19.62 -49.60
N ILE A 203 8.76 -18.34 -49.92
CA ILE A 203 8.80 -17.85 -51.30
C ILE A 203 10.24 -17.90 -51.82
N VAL A 204 10.48 -18.55 -52.90
CA VAL A 204 11.81 -18.59 -53.53
C VAL A 204 12.06 -17.29 -54.29
N VAL A 205 12.94 -16.46 -53.72
CA VAL A 205 13.27 -15.13 -54.26
C VAL A 205 14.31 -15.27 -55.37
N ASP A 206 15.42 -15.95 -55.11
CA ASP A 206 16.49 -16.16 -56.11
C ASP A 206 17.22 -17.49 -55.91
N ARG A 207 17.86 -17.95 -57.00
CA ARG A 207 18.74 -19.11 -57.02
C ARG A 207 20.10 -18.70 -57.56
N LEU A 208 21.10 -18.77 -56.69
CA LEU A 208 22.41 -18.23 -56.96
C LEU A 208 23.48 -19.32 -56.91
N VAL A 209 24.56 -19.10 -57.63
CA VAL A 209 25.77 -19.89 -57.54
C VAL A 209 26.89 -18.96 -57.10
N MET A 210 27.59 -19.31 -56.03
CA MET A 210 28.63 -18.46 -55.45
C MET A 210 29.78 -18.22 -56.44
N LYS A 211 30.02 -16.92 -56.71
CA LYS A 211 31.08 -16.39 -57.62
C LYS A 211 31.61 -15.06 -57.02
N PRO A 212 32.83 -14.65 -57.38
CA PRO A 212 33.46 -13.44 -56.83
C PRO A 212 32.68 -12.15 -57.07
N ASP A 213 31.83 -12.04 -58.07
CA ASP A 213 31.11 -10.84 -58.50
C ASP A 213 29.62 -10.85 -58.17
N ILE A 214 29.19 -11.77 -57.25
CA ILE A 214 27.74 -11.96 -56.97
C ILE A 214 27.19 -11.01 -55.89
N ALA A 215 28.04 -10.27 -55.17
CA ALA A 215 27.69 -9.50 -53.98
C ALA A 215 26.48 -8.55 -54.19
N GLY A 216 26.44 -7.80 -55.26
CA GLY A 216 25.34 -6.88 -55.55
C GLY A 216 24.02 -7.61 -55.73
N ARG A 217 23.99 -8.69 -56.54
CA ARG A 217 22.76 -9.45 -56.76
C ARG A 217 22.30 -10.20 -55.52
N LEU A 218 23.25 -10.64 -54.70
CA LEU A 218 22.95 -11.30 -53.40
C LEU A 218 22.32 -10.28 -52.46
N ALA A 219 22.85 -9.06 -52.41
CA ALA A 219 22.27 -7.99 -51.56
C ALA A 219 20.82 -7.65 -51.98
N ASP A 220 20.57 -7.48 -53.30
CA ASP A 220 19.21 -7.24 -53.82
C ASP A 220 18.25 -8.40 -53.47
N SER A 221 18.74 -9.63 -53.55
CA SER A 221 17.92 -10.81 -53.25
C SER A 221 17.61 -10.95 -51.78
N VAL A 222 18.60 -10.65 -50.89
CA VAL A 222 18.42 -10.64 -49.44
C VAL A 222 17.48 -9.52 -49.02
N GLU A 223 17.63 -8.30 -49.57
CA GLU A 223 16.75 -7.18 -49.30
C GLU A 223 15.31 -7.48 -49.74
N THR A 224 15.13 -8.06 -50.90
CA THR A 224 13.81 -8.50 -51.38
C THR A 224 13.19 -9.56 -50.45
N ALA A 225 13.94 -10.56 -50.06
CA ALA A 225 13.46 -11.62 -49.17
C ALA A 225 13.06 -11.09 -47.81
N THR A 226 13.90 -10.21 -47.23
CA THR A 226 13.62 -9.60 -45.92
C THR A 226 12.42 -8.66 -45.98
N HIS A 227 12.20 -7.94 -47.08
CA HIS A 227 11.00 -7.12 -47.26
C HIS A 227 9.70 -7.94 -47.31
N ILE A 228 9.73 -9.14 -47.90
CA ILE A 228 8.55 -10.03 -48.02
C ILE A 228 8.23 -10.74 -46.73
N ALA A 229 9.27 -11.16 -45.97
CA ALA A 229 9.15 -11.96 -44.77
C ALA A 229 9.46 -11.15 -43.49
N ASP A 230 9.08 -9.86 -43.46
CA ASP A 230 9.18 -8.98 -42.28
C ASP A 230 10.56 -9.03 -41.61
N GLY A 231 11.62 -8.93 -42.42
CA GLY A 231 13.00 -8.90 -41.94
C GLY A 231 13.68 -10.26 -41.76
N VAL A 232 13.08 -11.34 -42.25
CA VAL A 232 13.67 -12.69 -42.15
C VAL A 232 14.03 -13.22 -43.55
N VAL A 233 15.18 -13.85 -43.68
CA VAL A 233 15.59 -14.54 -44.90
C VAL A 233 16.11 -15.94 -44.59
N LEU A 234 15.71 -16.92 -45.37
CA LEU A 234 16.16 -18.29 -45.28
C LEU A 234 17.07 -18.57 -46.49
N VAL A 235 18.28 -19.02 -46.20
CA VAL A 235 19.27 -19.40 -47.19
C VAL A 235 19.42 -20.91 -47.19
N ASP A 236 18.98 -21.58 -48.24
CA ASP A 236 19.15 -22.98 -48.43
C ASP A 236 20.44 -23.26 -49.22
N ILE A 237 21.42 -23.87 -48.60
CA ILE A 237 22.64 -24.33 -49.20
C ILE A 237 22.33 -25.72 -49.76
N VAL A 238 22.06 -25.77 -51.08
CA VAL A 238 21.49 -26.95 -51.73
C VAL A 238 22.26 -28.23 -51.45
N GLY A 239 21.65 -29.16 -50.73
CA GLY A 239 22.21 -30.45 -50.42
C GLY A 239 23.09 -30.49 -49.15
N GLU A 240 23.23 -29.40 -48.42
CA GLU A 240 24.03 -29.37 -47.18
C GLU A 240 23.16 -28.98 -45.97
N ARG A 241 22.74 -27.70 -45.89
CA ARG A 241 22.01 -27.14 -44.73
C ARG A 241 21.25 -25.91 -45.08
N GLU A 242 20.31 -25.54 -44.19
CA GLU A 242 19.58 -24.30 -44.25
C GLU A 242 20.09 -23.33 -43.16
N GLU A 243 20.27 -22.07 -43.51
CA GLU A 243 20.67 -21.01 -42.59
C GLU A 243 19.64 -19.91 -42.57
N LEU A 244 19.18 -19.55 -41.37
CA LEU A 244 18.19 -18.48 -41.18
C LEU A 244 18.90 -17.22 -40.69
N TYR A 245 18.69 -16.14 -41.39
CA TYR A 245 19.18 -14.82 -41.02
C TYR A 245 17.98 -13.88 -40.76
N SER A 246 18.20 -12.87 -39.94
CA SER A 246 17.14 -11.90 -39.62
C SER A 246 17.70 -10.52 -39.41
N LEU A 247 17.00 -9.52 -39.97
CA LEU A 247 17.19 -8.10 -39.66
C LEU A 247 16.58 -7.73 -38.30
N ASN A 248 15.69 -8.59 -37.76
CA ASN A 248 15.07 -8.46 -36.47
C ASN A 248 15.83 -9.34 -35.45
N TYR A 249 15.63 -9.09 -34.15
CA TYR A 249 16.13 -9.93 -33.09
C TYR A 249 15.38 -11.28 -33.15
N ALA A 250 15.94 -12.27 -33.81
CA ALA A 250 15.30 -13.58 -33.98
C ALA A 250 16.22 -14.73 -33.59
N CYS A 251 15.65 -15.73 -32.92
CA CYS A 251 16.38 -16.97 -32.60
C CYS A 251 16.37 -17.92 -33.82
N PRO A 252 17.52 -18.36 -34.31
CA PRO A 252 17.59 -19.28 -35.46
C PRO A 252 16.88 -20.61 -35.20
N GLU A 253 16.94 -21.13 -33.96
CA GLU A 253 16.39 -22.45 -33.63
C GLU A 253 14.88 -22.43 -33.32
N HIS A 254 14.38 -21.39 -32.64
CA HIS A 254 13.00 -21.35 -32.16
C HIS A 254 12.12 -20.37 -32.92
N GLY A 255 12.68 -19.54 -33.81
CA GLY A 255 11.95 -18.52 -34.54
C GLY A 255 11.31 -17.46 -33.63
N ALA A 256 11.74 -17.38 -32.37
CA ALA A 256 11.27 -16.37 -31.44
C ALA A 256 11.82 -15.01 -31.89
N VAL A 257 10.94 -14.06 -32.19
CA VAL A 257 11.28 -12.73 -32.71
C VAL A 257 10.95 -11.67 -31.65
N ILE A 258 11.92 -10.80 -31.35
CA ILE A 258 11.69 -9.56 -30.61
C ILE A 258 11.57 -8.44 -31.65
N ALA A 259 10.34 -7.97 -31.87
CA ALA A 259 10.02 -7.08 -32.98
C ALA A 259 10.71 -5.72 -32.87
N GLU A 260 10.78 -5.13 -31.69
CA GLU A 260 11.36 -3.80 -31.47
C GLU A 260 11.83 -3.62 -30.03
N MET A 261 13.06 -3.19 -29.85
CA MET A 261 13.64 -2.80 -28.54
C MET A 261 13.29 -1.34 -28.23
N SER A 262 12.07 -1.12 -27.69
CA SER A 262 11.60 0.22 -27.34
C SER A 262 11.20 0.30 -25.85
N PRO A 263 11.23 1.49 -25.22
CA PRO A 263 10.87 1.63 -23.80
C PRO A 263 9.46 1.15 -23.45
N ARG A 264 8.51 1.14 -24.42
CA ARG A 264 7.15 0.63 -24.23
C ARG A 264 7.11 -0.89 -24.02
N MET A 265 8.10 -1.62 -24.54
CA MET A 265 8.25 -3.07 -24.34
C MET A 265 8.47 -3.43 -22.86
N PHE A 266 9.10 -2.56 -22.10
CA PHE A 266 9.40 -2.74 -20.68
C PHE A 266 8.36 -2.10 -19.76
N SER A 267 7.23 -1.67 -20.29
CA SER A 267 6.15 -1.07 -19.50
C SER A 267 5.05 -2.07 -19.22
N PHE A 268 4.85 -2.42 -17.95
CA PHE A 268 3.72 -3.26 -17.53
C PHE A 268 2.38 -2.52 -17.54
N ASN A 269 2.37 -1.19 -17.74
CA ASN A 269 1.17 -0.39 -17.93
C ASN A 269 0.74 -0.28 -19.41
N ASN A 270 1.59 -0.76 -20.32
CA ASN A 270 1.32 -0.76 -21.75
C ASN A 270 1.00 -2.20 -22.22
N PRO A 271 -0.08 -2.45 -22.98
CA PRO A 271 -0.43 -3.78 -23.48
C PRO A 271 0.70 -4.47 -24.26
N PHE A 272 1.62 -3.70 -24.85
CA PHE A 272 2.76 -4.24 -25.61
C PHE A 272 3.79 -4.94 -24.74
N GLY A 273 4.06 -4.42 -23.54
CA GLY A 273 5.04 -5.00 -22.61
C GLY A 273 4.41 -5.80 -21.46
N ALA A 274 3.12 -5.64 -21.22
CA ALA A 274 2.45 -6.29 -20.10
C ALA A 274 2.24 -7.79 -20.34
N CYS A 275 2.34 -8.59 -19.27
CA CYS A 275 1.91 -9.98 -19.28
C CYS A 275 0.44 -10.08 -19.69
N LYS A 276 0.13 -10.90 -20.70
CA LYS A 276 -1.22 -11.02 -21.28
C LYS A 276 -2.24 -11.60 -20.29
N THR A 277 -1.81 -12.47 -19.37
CA THR A 277 -2.67 -13.14 -18.40
C THR A 277 -3.11 -12.21 -17.26
N CYS A 278 -2.17 -11.47 -16.64
CA CYS A 278 -2.51 -10.58 -15.53
C CYS A 278 -2.69 -9.11 -15.93
N GLY A 279 -2.52 -8.78 -17.22
CA GLY A 279 -2.64 -7.39 -17.71
C GLY A 279 -1.66 -6.42 -17.04
N GLY A 280 -0.47 -6.88 -16.62
CA GLY A 280 0.54 -6.06 -15.96
C GLY A 280 0.36 -5.89 -14.44
N ILE A 281 -0.55 -6.62 -13.82
CA ILE A 281 -0.78 -6.56 -12.35
C ILE A 281 0.22 -7.45 -11.59
N GLY A 282 0.68 -8.56 -12.19
CA GLY A 282 1.58 -9.53 -11.57
C GLY A 282 0.87 -10.57 -10.69
N SER A 283 -0.39 -10.36 -10.39
CA SER A 283 -1.20 -11.22 -9.54
C SER A 283 -2.65 -11.25 -10.00
N TYR A 284 -3.41 -12.20 -9.47
CA TYR A 284 -4.85 -12.28 -9.65
C TYR A 284 -5.53 -12.72 -8.35
N LYS A 285 -6.82 -12.43 -8.23
CA LYS A 285 -7.60 -12.85 -7.07
C LYS A 285 -8.26 -14.20 -7.34
N GLU A 286 -8.08 -15.13 -6.43
CA GLU A 286 -8.68 -16.45 -6.47
C GLU A 286 -9.43 -16.75 -5.16
N ILE A 287 -10.53 -17.50 -5.25
CA ILE A 287 -11.27 -17.92 -4.05
C ILE A 287 -10.44 -18.96 -3.31
N ASP A 288 -10.13 -18.66 -2.03
CA ASP A 288 -9.32 -19.53 -1.19
C ASP A 288 -10.21 -20.51 -0.41
N PRO A 289 -10.07 -21.84 -0.64
CA PRO A 289 -10.79 -22.83 0.14
C PRO A 289 -10.60 -22.72 1.66
N ALA A 290 -9.44 -22.23 2.10
CA ALA A 290 -9.17 -22.01 3.52
C ALA A 290 -9.94 -20.82 4.11
N LEU A 291 -10.27 -19.81 3.31
CA LEU A 291 -11.13 -18.70 3.71
C LEU A 291 -12.62 -19.04 3.61
N VAL A 292 -12.98 -19.94 2.67
CA VAL A 292 -14.35 -20.50 2.58
C VAL A 292 -14.64 -21.37 3.80
N ILE A 293 -13.67 -22.17 4.27
CA ILE A 293 -13.77 -23.05 5.45
C ILE A 293 -12.64 -22.73 6.42
N PRO A 294 -12.74 -21.63 7.20
CA PRO A 294 -11.66 -21.18 8.06
C PRO A 294 -11.45 -22.06 9.30
N ASN A 295 -12.46 -22.77 9.75
CA ASN A 295 -12.38 -23.68 10.89
C ASN A 295 -12.93 -25.07 10.53
N LYS A 296 -12.02 -25.99 10.28
CA LYS A 296 -12.35 -27.39 9.91
C LYS A 296 -12.89 -28.23 11.07
N LYS A 297 -12.77 -27.76 12.32
CA LYS A 297 -13.35 -28.42 13.51
C LYS A 297 -14.85 -28.21 13.64
N LEU A 298 -15.41 -27.22 12.95
CA LEU A 298 -16.85 -27.00 12.87
C LEU A 298 -17.50 -27.93 11.86
N SER A 299 -18.75 -28.30 12.10
CA SER A 299 -19.59 -28.98 11.14
C SER A 299 -20.24 -27.99 10.15
N ILE A 300 -20.77 -28.49 9.02
CA ILE A 300 -21.49 -27.67 8.05
C ILE A 300 -22.72 -27.02 8.70
N ASN A 301 -23.45 -27.77 9.53
CA ASN A 301 -24.60 -27.25 10.28
C ASN A 301 -24.23 -26.22 11.34
N GLN A 302 -23.02 -26.26 11.87
CA GLN A 302 -22.46 -25.22 12.76
C GLN A 302 -21.90 -23.99 12.01
N GLY A 303 -22.02 -23.95 10.68
CA GLY A 303 -21.57 -22.83 9.87
C GLY A 303 -20.08 -22.86 9.55
N ALA A 304 -19.50 -24.03 9.31
CA ALA A 304 -18.11 -24.17 8.86
C ALA A 304 -17.85 -23.41 7.55
N ILE A 305 -18.86 -23.39 6.62
CA ILE A 305 -18.77 -22.67 5.34
C ILE A 305 -19.19 -21.22 5.55
N LYS A 306 -18.24 -20.30 5.39
CA LYS A 306 -18.41 -18.85 5.63
C LYS A 306 -18.63 -18.03 4.36
N ALA A 307 -18.85 -18.68 3.22
CA ALA A 307 -19.10 -18.02 1.95
C ALA A 307 -20.54 -17.48 1.84
N SER A 308 -20.69 -16.34 1.20
CA SER A 308 -21.98 -15.67 0.98
C SER A 308 -22.97 -16.55 0.24
N GLY A 309 -24.15 -16.75 0.83
CA GLY A 309 -25.22 -17.60 0.31
C GLY A 309 -25.03 -19.09 0.56
N TRP A 310 -23.92 -19.52 1.16
CA TRP A 310 -23.59 -20.93 1.43
C TRP A 310 -23.49 -21.28 2.93
N ASN A 311 -23.71 -20.32 3.81
CA ASN A 311 -23.74 -20.58 5.26
C ASN A 311 -25.11 -21.18 5.67
N VAL A 312 -25.10 -22.44 6.06
CA VAL A 312 -26.34 -23.19 6.45
C VAL A 312 -26.83 -22.78 7.84
N ALA A 313 -25.92 -22.35 8.74
CA ALA A 313 -26.28 -21.93 10.09
C ALA A 313 -27.16 -20.65 10.08
N ASP A 314 -27.04 -19.82 9.06
CA ASP A 314 -27.81 -18.56 8.91
C ASP A 314 -29.17 -18.79 8.20
N GLY A 315 -29.65 -20.03 8.11
CA GLY A 315 -30.96 -20.37 7.54
C GLY A 315 -31.00 -20.56 6.03
N GLY A 316 -29.85 -20.78 5.38
CA GLY A 316 -29.70 -21.00 3.93
C GLY A 316 -30.42 -22.28 3.41
N SER A 317 -31.70 -22.19 3.10
CA SER A 317 -32.50 -23.35 2.66
C SER A 317 -32.05 -23.98 1.35
N ILE A 318 -31.52 -23.18 0.42
CA ILE A 318 -30.98 -23.63 -0.88
C ILE A 318 -29.62 -24.33 -0.69
N ALA A 319 -28.73 -23.76 0.07
CA ALA A 319 -27.42 -24.33 0.38
C ALA A 319 -27.59 -25.70 1.08
N ARG A 320 -28.51 -25.79 2.05
CA ARG A 320 -28.83 -27.02 2.78
C ARG A 320 -29.26 -28.12 1.85
N MET A 321 -30.17 -27.84 0.92
CA MET A 321 -30.66 -28.81 -0.08
C MET A 321 -29.51 -29.44 -0.89
N TYR A 322 -28.57 -28.63 -1.37
CA TYR A 322 -27.39 -29.12 -2.10
C TYR A 322 -26.47 -29.95 -1.21
N PHE A 323 -26.19 -29.51 -0.01
CA PHE A 323 -25.27 -30.21 0.91
C PHE A 323 -25.86 -31.50 1.42
N GLU A 324 -27.17 -31.60 1.68
CA GLU A 324 -27.85 -32.83 2.04
C GLU A 324 -27.80 -33.86 0.91
N ALA A 325 -28.02 -33.43 -0.34
CA ALA A 325 -27.92 -34.30 -1.51
C ALA A 325 -26.47 -34.83 -1.70
N ILE A 326 -25.46 -34.00 -1.46
CA ILE A 326 -24.04 -34.40 -1.52
C ILE A 326 -23.73 -35.36 -0.36
N ALA A 327 -24.13 -35.03 0.86
CA ALA A 327 -23.95 -35.87 2.06
C ALA A 327 -24.49 -37.26 1.87
N GLN A 328 -25.71 -37.38 1.29
CA GLN A 328 -26.33 -38.66 0.96
C GLN A 328 -25.54 -39.43 -0.12
N ALA A 329 -25.12 -38.75 -1.18
CA ALA A 329 -24.40 -39.37 -2.31
C ALA A 329 -22.97 -39.84 -1.98
N TYR A 330 -22.33 -39.18 -1.01
CA TYR A 330 -20.96 -39.47 -0.58
C TYR A 330 -20.87 -40.07 0.84
N LYS A 331 -22.01 -40.37 1.45
CA LYS A 331 -22.19 -41.11 2.72
C LYS A 331 -21.49 -40.46 3.92
N PHE A 332 -21.79 -39.20 4.20
CA PHE A 332 -21.34 -38.48 5.41
C PHE A 332 -22.50 -37.67 6.02
N SER A 333 -22.36 -37.23 7.27
CA SER A 333 -23.32 -36.35 7.95
C SER A 333 -22.88 -34.92 7.90
N LEU A 334 -23.81 -33.96 7.82
CA LEU A 334 -23.54 -32.53 7.90
C LEU A 334 -23.20 -32.07 9.33
N ASP A 335 -23.35 -32.95 10.34
CA ASP A 335 -23.09 -32.66 11.74
C ASP A 335 -21.66 -33.02 12.19
N ILE A 336 -20.89 -33.73 11.34
CA ILE A 336 -19.49 -34.05 11.65
C ILE A 336 -18.58 -32.89 11.30
N PRO A 337 -17.45 -32.74 12.01
CA PRO A 337 -16.43 -31.76 11.66
C PRO A 337 -15.97 -31.88 10.20
N VAL A 338 -15.72 -30.76 9.52
CA VAL A 338 -15.32 -30.79 8.10
C VAL A 338 -14.05 -31.62 7.88
N GLU A 339 -13.13 -31.66 8.84
CA GLU A 339 -11.90 -32.48 8.76
C GLU A 339 -12.19 -34.00 8.69
N MET A 340 -13.35 -34.44 9.16
CA MET A 340 -13.79 -35.84 9.09
C MET A 340 -14.61 -36.18 7.83
N ILE A 341 -14.95 -35.20 7.01
CA ILE A 341 -15.66 -35.42 5.75
C ILE A 341 -14.74 -36.10 4.75
N PRO A 342 -15.18 -37.19 4.06
CA PRO A 342 -14.38 -37.80 3.02
C PRO A 342 -13.95 -36.78 1.94
N LYS A 343 -12.67 -36.82 1.52
CA LYS A 343 -12.11 -35.88 0.56
C LYS A 343 -12.99 -35.71 -0.69
N LYS A 344 -13.52 -36.78 -1.27
CA LYS A 344 -14.44 -36.73 -2.44
C LYS A 344 -15.76 -36.00 -2.14
N GLY A 345 -16.24 -36.05 -0.92
CA GLY A 345 -17.43 -35.30 -0.49
C GLY A 345 -17.13 -33.82 -0.31
N LEU A 346 -15.99 -33.50 0.30
CA LEU A 346 -15.52 -32.11 0.45
C LEU A 346 -15.23 -31.48 -0.90
N ASP A 347 -14.54 -32.19 -1.81
CA ASP A 347 -14.28 -31.74 -3.17
C ASP A 347 -15.57 -31.46 -3.95
N ALA A 348 -16.57 -32.32 -3.78
CA ALA A 348 -17.90 -32.14 -4.40
C ALA A 348 -18.62 -30.89 -3.85
N ILE A 349 -18.44 -30.52 -2.59
CA ILE A 349 -18.96 -29.28 -2.01
C ILE A 349 -18.20 -28.06 -2.58
N LEU A 350 -16.89 -28.10 -2.62
CA LEU A 350 -16.08 -26.97 -3.02
C LEU A 350 -16.08 -26.75 -4.54
N TYR A 351 -15.88 -27.82 -5.31
CA TYR A 351 -15.62 -27.74 -6.77
C TYR A 351 -16.74 -28.31 -7.62
N GLY A 352 -17.75 -28.89 -7.00
CA GLY A 352 -18.94 -29.42 -7.70
C GLY A 352 -18.90 -30.90 -8.00
N THR A 353 -20.00 -31.37 -8.56
CA THR A 353 -20.23 -32.80 -8.84
C THR A 353 -19.91 -33.22 -10.28
N GLY A 354 -19.43 -32.26 -11.11
CA GLY A 354 -19.16 -32.47 -12.52
C GLY A 354 -20.41 -32.93 -13.26
N THR A 355 -20.33 -34.08 -13.96
CA THR A 355 -21.46 -34.69 -14.68
C THR A 355 -22.39 -35.51 -13.81
N LYS A 356 -22.00 -35.80 -12.55
CA LYS A 356 -22.82 -36.64 -11.64
C LYS A 356 -24.05 -35.89 -11.18
N LYS A 357 -25.24 -36.42 -11.59
CA LYS A 357 -26.53 -35.90 -11.16
C LYS A 357 -26.87 -36.38 -9.75
N LEU A 358 -27.30 -35.47 -8.90
CA LEU A 358 -27.77 -35.75 -7.54
C LEU A 358 -29.29 -35.58 -7.47
N LYS A 359 -29.96 -36.38 -6.64
CA LYS A 359 -31.38 -36.20 -6.31
C LYS A 359 -31.50 -35.12 -5.25
N MET A 360 -31.99 -33.97 -5.62
CA MET A 360 -32.21 -32.83 -4.75
C MET A 360 -33.63 -32.78 -4.28
N GLN A 361 -33.85 -32.61 -2.98
CA GLN A 361 -35.16 -32.51 -2.37
C GLN A 361 -35.30 -31.14 -1.72
N ARG A 362 -36.30 -30.37 -2.16
CA ARG A 362 -36.66 -29.10 -1.57
C ARG A 362 -37.98 -29.24 -0.82
N SER A 363 -37.96 -29.08 0.48
CA SER A 363 -39.15 -29.01 1.31
C SER A 363 -39.51 -27.56 1.58
N THR A 364 -40.74 -27.17 1.30
CA THR A 364 -41.27 -25.84 1.60
C THR A 364 -42.56 -26.00 2.40
N SER A 365 -43.07 -24.94 3.01
CA SER A 365 -44.35 -24.91 3.72
C SER A 365 -45.54 -25.29 2.82
N TYR A 366 -45.37 -25.33 1.49
CA TYR A 366 -46.41 -25.65 0.49
C TYR A 366 -46.22 -27.01 -0.21
N GLY A 367 -45.22 -27.82 0.18
CA GLY A 367 -44.99 -29.16 -0.38
C GLY A 367 -43.49 -29.46 -0.59
N SER A 368 -43.22 -30.75 -0.93
CA SER A 368 -41.88 -31.22 -1.28
C SER A 368 -41.76 -31.47 -2.77
N SER A 369 -40.72 -30.95 -3.38
CA SER A 369 -40.38 -31.24 -4.78
C SER A 369 -39.00 -31.90 -4.86
N SER A 370 -38.85 -32.86 -5.79
CA SER A 370 -37.54 -33.47 -6.05
C SER A 370 -37.18 -33.39 -7.53
N TYR A 371 -35.94 -33.07 -7.83
CA TYR A 371 -35.39 -33.06 -9.18
C TYR A 371 -33.94 -33.60 -9.19
N ASN A 372 -33.54 -34.09 -10.36
CA ASN A 372 -32.14 -34.54 -10.54
C ASN A 372 -31.35 -33.44 -11.23
N GLY A 373 -30.26 -32.98 -10.60
CA GLY A 373 -29.37 -31.93 -11.12
C GLY A 373 -27.94 -32.12 -10.72
N THR A 374 -27.06 -31.38 -11.34
CA THR A 374 -25.66 -31.29 -10.95
C THR A 374 -25.46 -30.11 -10.02
N PHE A 375 -24.41 -30.13 -9.22
CA PHE A 375 -24.00 -29.02 -8.40
C PHE A 375 -22.71 -28.44 -8.94
N GLU A 376 -22.67 -27.13 -9.20
CA GLU A 376 -21.51 -26.47 -9.79
C GLU A 376 -20.33 -26.33 -8.80
N GLY A 377 -20.58 -26.38 -7.49
CA GLY A 377 -19.59 -26.15 -6.44
C GLY A 377 -19.65 -24.75 -5.85
N VAL A 378 -19.24 -24.61 -4.59
CA VAL A 378 -19.22 -23.30 -3.90
C VAL A 378 -18.23 -22.35 -4.58
N ILE A 379 -17.03 -22.81 -4.90
CA ILE A 379 -15.96 -21.98 -5.52
C ILE A 379 -16.34 -21.53 -6.93
N PRO A 380 -16.72 -22.40 -7.88
CA PRO A 380 -17.15 -21.97 -9.21
C PRO A 380 -18.37 -21.03 -9.17
N ASN A 381 -19.33 -21.28 -8.28
CA ASN A 381 -20.47 -20.39 -8.08
C ASN A 381 -20.05 -18.98 -7.67
N LEU A 382 -19.13 -18.86 -6.70
CA LEU A 382 -18.64 -17.58 -6.25
C LEU A 382 -17.83 -16.88 -7.34
N GLN A 383 -16.99 -17.60 -8.11
CA GLN A 383 -16.24 -17.05 -9.24
C GLN A 383 -17.17 -16.47 -10.31
N ARG A 384 -18.21 -17.22 -10.70
CA ARG A 384 -19.20 -16.74 -11.65
C ARG A 384 -19.94 -15.51 -11.13
N ARG A 385 -20.42 -15.55 -9.87
CA ARG A 385 -21.08 -14.38 -9.23
C ARG A 385 -20.18 -13.17 -9.13
N TYR A 386 -18.89 -13.35 -8.89
CA TYR A 386 -17.92 -12.27 -8.85
C TYR A 386 -17.75 -11.58 -10.20
N ALA A 387 -17.76 -12.37 -11.29
CA ALA A 387 -17.67 -11.86 -12.66
C ALA A 387 -18.96 -11.15 -13.11
N GLU A 388 -20.12 -11.63 -12.67
CA GLU A 388 -21.44 -11.13 -13.12
C GLU A 388 -21.98 -9.97 -12.27
N THR A 389 -21.54 -9.82 -11.01
CA THR A 389 -22.11 -8.82 -10.10
C THR A 389 -21.70 -7.39 -10.43
N THR A 390 -22.71 -6.50 -10.44
CA THR A 390 -22.52 -5.04 -10.53
C THR A 390 -22.59 -4.35 -9.16
N SER A 391 -22.93 -5.08 -8.09
CA SER A 391 -23.06 -4.56 -6.74
C SER A 391 -21.70 -4.57 -6.03
N ASP A 392 -21.23 -3.39 -5.62
CA ASP A 392 -19.97 -3.23 -4.86
C ASP A 392 -20.01 -4.00 -3.53
N TRP A 393 -21.16 -4.04 -2.85
CA TRP A 393 -21.32 -4.79 -1.62
C TRP A 393 -21.17 -6.30 -1.86
N ALA A 394 -21.85 -6.86 -2.89
CA ALA A 394 -21.76 -8.27 -3.21
C ALA A 394 -20.34 -8.64 -3.68
N ARG A 395 -19.68 -7.75 -4.41
CA ARG A 395 -18.29 -7.94 -4.83
C ARG A 395 -17.35 -7.98 -3.62
N ALA A 396 -17.48 -7.03 -2.70
CA ALA A 396 -16.66 -6.95 -1.48
C ALA A 396 -16.87 -8.18 -0.56
N ASP A 397 -18.10 -8.70 -0.47
CA ASP A 397 -18.43 -9.88 0.32
C ASP A 397 -17.80 -11.17 -0.27
N ILE A 398 -17.74 -11.30 -1.59
CA ILE A 398 -17.03 -12.41 -2.25
C ILE A 398 -15.51 -12.22 -2.12
N GLU A 399 -15.00 -11.00 -2.27
CA GLU A 399 -13.57 -10.68 -2.08
C GLU A 399 -13.06 -11.03 -0.68
N ALA A 400 -13.93 -11.03 0.33
CA ALA A 400 -13.58 -11.43 1.70
C ALA A 400 -13.13 -12.91 1.81
N VAL A 401 -13.46 -13.75 0.84
CA VAL A 401 -13.01 -15.16 0.75
C VAL A 401 -12.05 -15.42 -0.40
N MET A 402 -11.48 -14.34 -0.98
CA MET A 402 -10.44 -14.41 -2.01
C MET A 402 -9.05 -14.14 -1.42
N THR A 403 -8.06 -14.74 -2.03
CA THR A 403 -6.64 -14.45 -1.81
C THR A 403 -5.99 -13.97 -3.08
N GLN A 404 -4.92 -13.19 -2.93
CA GLN A 404 -4.12 -12.73 -4.05
C GLN A 404 -3.06 -13.78 -4.37
N CYS A 405 -3.11 -14.35 -5.57
CA CYS A 405 -2.15 -15.33 -6.05
C CYS A 405 -1.20 -14.70 -7.07
N VAL A 406 0.05 -15.14 -7.07
CA VAL A 406 1.03 -14.73 -8.07
C VAL A 406 0.61 -15.25 -9.45
N CYS A 407 0.73 -14.41 -10.49
CA CYS A 407 0.41 -14.83 -11.85
C CYS A 407 1.30 -16.00 -12.29
N PRO A 408 0.73 -17.13 -12.75
CA PRO A 408 1.52 -18.31 -13.11
C PRO A 408 2.42 -18.08 -14.33
N ASP A 409 2.00 -17.23 -15.27
CA ASP A 409 2.74 -17.04 -16.52
C ASP A 409 3.94 -16.11 -16.35
N CYS A 410 3.80 -15.02 -15.61
CA CYS A 410 4.92 -14.08 -15.41
C CYS A 410 5.61 -14.23 -14.06
N GLY A 411 5.18 -15.13 -13.17
CA GLY A 411 5.78 -15.31 -11.86
C GLY A 411 5.79 -14.04 -10.98
N GLY A 412 4.85 -13.10 -11.23
CA GLY A 412 4.81 -11.80 -10.53
C GLY A 412 5.56 -10.68 -11.26
N ALA A 413 6.27 -10.97 -12.32
CA ALA A 413 7.12 -10.00 -13.05
C ALA A 413 6.33 -8.91 -13.80
N ARG A 414 5.02 -9.07 -13.98
CA ARG A 414 4.10 -8.11 -14.64
C ARG A 414 4.33 -7.91 -16.15
N LEU A 415 5.49 -8.32 -16.66
CA LEU A 415 5.93 -8.15 -18.04
C LEU A 415 5.74 -9.42 -18.86
N SER A 416 5.76 -9.27 -20.19
CA SER A 416 5.75 -10.38 -21.12
C SER A 416 7.08 -11.14 -21.09
N THR A 417 7.07 -12.39 -21.57
CA THR A 417 8.26 -13.25 -21.60
C THR A 417 9.37 -12.65 -22.47
N GLU A 418 8.98 -12.01 -23.58
CA GLU A 418 9.90 -11.32 -24.49
C GLU A 418 10.60 -10.14 -23.79
N SER A 419 9.87 -9.36 -23.00
CA SER A 419 10.45 -8.25 -22.21
C SER A 419 11.43 -8.77 -21.15
N LEU A 420 11.10 -9.89 -20.50
CA LEU A 420 11.92 -10.50 -19.46
C LEU A 420 13.16 -11.20 -20.03
N SER A 421 13.20 -11.48 -21.32
CA SER A 421 14.36 -12.10 -21.96
C SER A 421 15.48 -11.10 -22.33
N VAL A 422 15.31 -9.82 -22.05
CA VAL A 422 16.33 -8.79 -22.29
C VAL A 422 17.07 -8.49 -20.99
N THR A 423 18.41 -8.52 -21.04
CA THR A 423 19.25 -8.32 -19.84
C THR A 423 20.21 -7.15 -20.01
N VAL A 424 20.55 -6.50 -18.88
CA VAL A 424 21.65 -5.53 -18.74
C VAL A 424 22.53 -6.03 -17.59
N GLY A 425 23.83 -6.22 -17.86
CA GLY A 425 24.72 -6.80 -16.87
C GLY A 425 24.30 -8.19 -16.38
N GLY A 426 23.64 -8.98 -17.23
CA GLY A 426 23.15 -10.32 -16.93
C GLY A 426 21.85 -10.40 -16.14
N LYS A 427 21.18 -9.27 -15.83
CA LYS A 427 19.89 -9.23 -15.14
C LYS A 427 18.79 -8.64 -16.03
N ASN A 428 17.59 -9.23 -16.01
CA ASN A 428 16.43 -8.60 -16.59
C ASN A 428 15.90 -7.46 -15.70
N ILE A 429 15.03 -6.62 -16.23
CA ILE A 429 14.51 -5.43 -15.52
C ILE A 429 13.75 -5.79 -14.23
N TYR A 430 13.06 -6.94 -14.20
CA TYR A 430 12.33 -7.38 -13.01
C TYR A 430 13.29 -7.89 -11.93
N GLU A 431 14.27 -8.71 -12.29
CA GLU A 431 15.30 -9.18 -11.36
C GLU A 431 16.06 -8.01 -10.74
N PHE A 432 16.38 -6.99 -11.52
CA PHE A 432 16.97 -5.77 -11.00
C PHE A 432 16.04 -5.10 -9.98
N CYS A 433 14.78 -4.86 -10.33
CA CYS A 433 13.81 -4.20 -9.43
C CYS A 433 13.45 -5.01 -8.19
N GLN A 434 13.72 -6.31 -8.14
CA GLN A 434 13.51 -7.16 -6.96
C GLN A 434 14.64 -7.04 -5.93
N MET A 435 15.82 -6.57 -6.32
CA MET A 435 16.92 -6.35 -5.38
C MET A 435 16.55 -5.23 -4.39
N PRO A 436 17.08 -5.25 -3.18
CA PRO A 436 17.08 -4.09 -2.30
C PRO A 436 17.86 -2.92 -2.91
N ILE A 437 17.47 -1.69 -2.61
CA ILE A 437 18.06 -0.47 -3.18
C ILE A 437 19.59 -0.41 -2.98
N HIS A 438 20.12 -0.90 -1.85
CA HIS A 438 21.58 -0.94 -1.64
C HIS A 438 22.28 -1.88 -2.63
N GLU A 439 21.69 -3.06 -2.94
CA GLU A 439 22.22 -3.99 -3.94
C GLU A 439 22.06 -3.43 -5.36
N GLU A 440 20.95 -2.75 -5.66
CA GLU A 440 20.75 -2.04 -6.94
C GLU A 440 21.83 -0.97 -7.16
N LEU A 441 22.18 -0.21 -6.11
CA LEU A 441 23.27 0.78 -6.15
C LEU A 441 24.63 0.12 -6.42
N ASP A 442 24.93 -0.97 -5.74
CA ASP A 442 26.19 -1.70 -5.94
C ASP A 442 26.26 -2.31 -7.35
N PHE A 443 25.15 -2.84 -7.85
CA PHE A 443 25.05 -3.32 -9.22
C PHE A 443 25.33 -2.20 -10.24
N ILE A 444 24.69 -1.05 -10.10
CA ILE A 444 24.87 0.09 -11.01
C ILE A 444 26.31 0.66 -10.94
N ARG A 445 26.94 0.68 -9.78
CA ARG A 445 28.33 1.14 -9.60
C ARG A 445 29.35 0.20 -10.27
N ASN A 446 29.06 -1.11 -10.24
CA ASN A 446 29.95 -2.12 -10.76
C ASN A 446 29.61 -2.56 -12.21
N LEU A 447 28.60 -1.92 -12.83
CA LEU A 447 28.16 -2.26 -14.18
C LEU A 447 29.27 -1.95 -15.20
N GLN A 448 29.77 -3.01 -15.85
CA GLN A 448 30.78 -2.93 -16.91
C GLN A 448 30.05 -2.62 -18.23
N LEU A 449 30.37 -1.49 -18.82
CA LEU A 449 29.82 -1.05 -20.11
C LEU A 449 30.96 -0.94 -21.14
N THR A 450 30.70 -1.36 -22.36
CA THR A 450 31.56 -1.10 -23.51
C THR A 450 31.60 0.39 -23.82
N GLU A 451 32.59 0.86 -24.56
CA GLU A 451 32.69 2.30 -24.95
C GLU A 451 31.41 2.82 -25.63
N LYS A 452 30.82 2.00 -26.49
CA LYS A 452 29.55 2.32 -27.18
C LYS A 452 28.38 2.43 -26.19
N GLU A 453 28.22 1.46 -25.30
CA GLU A 453 27.17 1.46 -24.28
C GLU A 453 27.35 2.60 -23.28
N GLN A 454 28.58 2.95 -22.95
CA GLN A 454 28.89 4.09 -22.10
C GLN A 454 28.48 5.40 -22.74
N MET A 455 28.76 5.59 -24.04
CA MET A 455 28.29 6.79 -24.74
C MET A 455 26.78 6.93 -24.76
N ILE A 456 26.06 5.81 -24.87
CA ILE A 456 24.58 5.78 -24.92
C ILE A 456 23.98 5.90 -23.51
N GLY A 457 24.52 5.16 -22.55
CA GLY A 457 23.90 4.91 -21.26
C GLY A 457 24.36 5.78 -20.10
N ALA A 458 25.51 6.50 -20.22
CA ALA A 458 26.15 7.18 -19.11
C ALA A 458 25.23 8.16 -18.36
N LEU A 459 24.46 8.96 -19.09
CA LEU A 459 23.50 9.92 -18.49
C LEU A 459 22.36 9.19 -17.79
N ILE A 460 21.85 8.12 -18.37
CA ILE A 460 20.75 7.34 -17.80
C ILE A 460 21.23 6.64 -16.51
N VAL A 461 22.39 6.01 -16.56
CA VAL A 461 23.01 5.34 -15.40
C VAL A 461 23.27 6.34 -14.27
N ARG A 462 23.72 7.55 -14.58
CA ARG A 462 23.89 8.62 -13.59
C ARG A 462 22.57 8.98 -12.92
N GLU A 463 21.49 9.21 -13.67
CA GLU A 463 20.18 9.55 -13.14
C GLU A 463 19.62 8.43 -12.24
N ILE A 464 19.75 7.18 -12.66
CA ILE A 464 19.34 6.03 -11.85
C ILE A 464 20.11 6.00 -10.54
N ARG A 465 21.44 6.11 -10.62
CA ARG A 465 22.32 6.07 -9.44
C ARG A 465 22.00 7.19 -8.47
N ASP A 466 21.83 8.42 -8.94
CA ASP A 466 21.58 9.59 -8.11
C ASP A 466 20.23 9.44 -7.39
N ARG A 467 19.16 8.99 -8.07
CA ARG A 467 17.84 8.73 -7.47
C ARG A 467 17.89 7.56 -6.46
N LEU A 468 18.61 6.48 -6.74
CA LEU A 468 18.81 5.39 -5.79
C LEU A 468 19.60 5.86 -4.55
N ASN A 469 20.62 6.71 -4.73
CA ASN A 469 21.36 7.29 -3.61
C ASN A 469 20.45 8.15 -2.71
N PHE A 470 19.47 8.89 -3.26
CA PHE A 470 18.52 9.64 -2.45
C PHE A 470 17.60 8.72 -1.64
N LEU A 471 17.11 7.62 -2.22
CA LEU A 471 16.34 6.65 -1.47
C LEU A 471 17.15 6.01 -0.34
N ASN A 472 18.41 5.70 -0.58
CA ASN A 472 19.33 5.21 0.43
C ASN A 472 19.57 6.23 1.56
N SER A 473 19.73 7.52 1.22
CA SER A 473 20.00 8.58 2.18
C SER A 473 18.83 8.89 3.14
N VAL A 474 17.60 8.57 2.74
CA VAL A 474 16.41 8.69 3.59
C VAL A 474 16.08 7.41 4.37
N GLY A 475 17.00 6.41 4.40
CA GLY A 475 16.82 5.16 5.15
C GLY A 475 15.84 4.18 4.53
N LEU A 476 15.73 4.15 3.19
CA LEU A 476 14.88 3.21 2.43
C LEU A 476 15.70 2.16 1.66
N ASP A 477 16.93 1.93 2.07
CA ASP A 477 17.90 1.02 1.46
C ASP A 477 17.44 -0.44 1.37
N TYR A 478 16.55 -0.84 2.29
CA TYR A 478 15.98 -2.19 2.35
C TYR A 478 14.79 -2.43 1.40
N LEU A 479 14.20 -1.36 0.83
CA LEU A 479 13.07 -1.50 -0.11
C LEU A 479 13.56 -2.01 -1.47
N SER A 480 12.66 -2.61 -2.23
CA SER A 480 12.86 -2.94 -3.65
C SER A 480 12.01 -2.05 -4.54
N LEU A 481 12.48 -1.74 -5.74
CA LEU A 481 11.72 -0.93 -6.72
C LEU A 481 10.45 -1.64 -7.19
N ALA A 482 10.40 -2.97 -7.15
CA ALA A 482 9.21 -3.75 -7.51
C ALA A 482 8.12 -3.74 -6.44
N ARG A 483 8.40 -3.28 -5.20
CA ARG A 483 7.41 -3.27 -4.11
C ARG A 483 6.21 -2.41 -4.47
N GLU A 484 5.02 -2.95 -4.25
CA GLU A 484 3.75 -2.24 -4.51
C GLU A 484 3.59 -1.04 -3.59
N ALA A 485 3.26 0.13 -4.15
CA ALA A 485 3.06 1.36 -3.39
C ALA A 485 1.95 1.24 -2.33
N ALA A 486 0.93 0.43 -2.60
CA ALA A 486 -0.16 0.18 -1.65
C ALA A 486 0.25 -0.60 -0.38
N THR A 487 1.42 -1.23 -0.38
CA THR A 487 1.97 -1.99 0.76
C THR A 487 2.92 -1.19 1.63
N LEU A 488 3.21 0.05 1.24
CA LEU A 488 4.09 0.95 1.98
C LEU A 488 3.39 1.50 3.23
N SER A 489 4.14 1.67 4.30
CA SER A 489 3.71 2.47 5.45
C SER A 489 3.60 3.96 5.08
N GLY A 490 2.89 4.73 5.90
CA GLY A 490 2.78 6.18 5.72
C GLY A 490 4.15 6.87 5.67
N GLY A 491 5.04 6.52 6.60
CA GLY A 491 6.40 7.06 6.66
C GLY A 491 7.27 6.64 5.48
N GLU A 492 7.22 5.37 5.02
CA GLU A 492 7.93 4.93 3.81
C GLU A 492 7.50 5.73 2.58
N SER A 493 6.18 5.93 2.42
CA SER A 493 5.63 6.70 1.30
C SER A 493 6.07 8.16 1.32
N GLN A 494 6.05 8.79 2.48
CA GLN A 494 6.48 10.17 2.66
C GLN A 494 7.96 10.35 2.34
N ARG A 495 8.81 9.43 2.81
CA ARG A 495 10.27 9.44 2.52
C ARG A 495 10.56 9.20 1.04
N ILE A 496 9.79 8.36 0.34
CA ILE A 496 9.88 8.21 -1.10
C ILE A 496 9.62 9.55 -1.80
N ARG A 497 8.56 10.27 -1.40
CA ARG A 497 8.27 11.61 -1.95
C ARG A 497 9.38 12.59 -1.64
N LEU A 498 9.90 12.59 -0.41
CA LEU A 498 11.03 13.42 -0.02
C LEU A 498 12.24 13.14 -0.91
N ALA A 499 12.64 11.88 -1.08
CA ALA A 499 13.74 11.48 -1.94
C ALA A 499 13.54 11.92 -3.39
N THR A 500 12.32 11.82 -3.93
CA THR A 500 11.98 12.28 -5.28
C THR A 500 12.15 13.80 -5.43
N GLN A 501 11.74 14.56 -4.41
CA GLN A 501 11.88 16.03 -4.43
C GLN A 501 13.36 16.49 -4.30
N ILE A 502 14.14 15.80 -3.47
CA ILE A 502 15.58 16.04 -3.34
C ILE A 502 16.28 15.81 -4.68
N GLY A 503 15.90 14.74 -5.39
CA GLY A 503 16.40 14.40 -6.70
C GLY A 503 16.22 15.49 -7.76
N SER A 504 15.25 16.40 -7.56
CA SER A 504 15.05 17.55 -8.45
C SER A 504 16.08 18.65 -8.30
N SER A 505 16.90 18.61 -7.23
CA SER A 505 17.95 19.60 -6.90
C SER A 505 17.47 21.07 -6.97
N LEU A 506 16.22 21.32 -6.62
CA LEU A 506 15.65 22.66 -6.61
C LEU A 506 16.28 23.51 -5.52
N MET A 507 16.58 24.77 -5.84
CA MET A 507 17.19 25.76 -4.94
C MET A 507 16.22 26.93 -4.71
N GLY A 508 16.28 27.51 -3.52
CA GLY A 508 15.44 28.66 -3.17
C GLY A 508 13.97 28.33 -2.95
N VAL A 509 13.65 27.09 -2.66
CA VAL A 509 12.30 26.55 -2.43
C VAL A 509 11.99 26.51 -0.92
N LEU A 510 10.71 26.67 -0.59
CA LEU A 510 10.19 26.42 0.76
C LEU A 510 9.62 25.01 0.82
N TYR A 511 10.29 24.11 1.53
CA TYR A 511 9.77 22.77 1.82
C TYR A 511 9.01 22.77 3.14
N ILE A 512 7.81 22.18 3.13
CA ILE A 512 7.00 22.00 4.34
C ILE A 512 6.72 20.51 4.50
N LEU A 513 7.21 19.94 5.60
CA LEU A 513 7.15 18.51 5.90
C LEU A 513 6.30 18.25 7.15
N ASP A 514 5.46 17.21 7.09
CA ASP A 514 4.61 16.78 8.20
C ASP A 514 5.19 15.52 8.83
N GLU A 515 5.80 15.63 10.00
CA GLU A 515 6.33 14.53 10.82
C GLU A 515 7.17 13.52 10.01
N PRO A 516 8.27 13.94 9.33
CA PRO A 516 9.03 13.03 8.48
C PRO A 516 9.78 11.92 9.23
N SER A 517 9.97 12.03 10.55
CA SER A 517 10.60 11.03 11.42
C SER A 517 9.70 9.85 11.77
N ILE A 518 8.44 9.89 11.37
CA ILE A 518 7.42 8.87 11.72
C ILE A 518 7.88 7.45 11.35
N GLY A 519 7.74 6.52 12.33
CA GLY A 519 8.05 5.11 12.15
C GLY A 519 9.52 4.82 11.88
N LEU A 520 10.40 5.79 12.19
CA LEU A 520 11.85 5.62 12.10
C LEU A 520 12.44 5.11 13.42
N HIS A 521 13.38 4.19 13.28
CA HIS A 521 14.33 3.92 14.35
C HIS A 521 15.33 5.09 14.45
N GLN A 522 15.88 5.37 15.66
CA GLN A 522 16.82 6.48 15.86
C GLN A 522 17.98 6.48 14.87
N ARG A 523 18.55 5.31 14.56
CA ARG A 523 19.59 5.16 13.54
C ARG A 523 19.17 5.69 12.16
N ASP A 524 17.94 5.44 11.75
CA ASP A 524 17.44 5.88 10.45
C ASP A 524 17.05 7.37 10.49
N ASN A 525 16.68 7.90 11.68
CA ASN A 525 16.40 9.30 11.90
C ASN A 525 17.64 10.17 11.70
N GLU A 526 18.83 9.71 12.12
CA GLU A 526 20.10 10.41 11.85
C GLU A 526 20.37 10.57 10.36
N LYS A 527 20.09 9.56 9.52
CA LYS A 527 20.21 9.64 8.06
C LYS A 527 19.27 10.70 7.49
N LEU A 528 18.00 10.70 7.96
CA LEU A 528 17.01 11.69 7.57
C LEU A 528 17.47 13.12 7.92
N LEU A 529 17.95 13.35 9.14
CA LEU A 529 18.45 14.65 9.58
C LEU A 529 19.64 15.12 8.72
N GLY A 530 20.54 14.20 8.37
CA GLY A 530 21.63 14.51 7.42
C GLY A 530 21.10 14.99 6.07
N THR A 531 20.05 14.36 5.58
CA THR A 531 19.39 14.72 4.32
C THR A 531 18.68 16.07 4.39
N LEU A 532 17.97 16.37 5.48
CA LEU A 532 17.31 17.66 5.69
C LEU A 532 18.33 18.82 5.78
N ARG A 533 19.46 18.59 6.47
CA ARG A 533 20.56 19.55 6.52
C ARG A 533 21.15 19.79 5.13
N HIS A 534 21.34 18.75 4.34
CA HIS A 534 21.84 18.89 2.96
C HIS A 534 20.88 19.74 2.10
N LEU A 535 19.56 19.50 2.19
CA LEU A 535 18.55 20.33 1.49
C LEU A 535 18.62 21.80 1.92
N ARG A 536 18.78 22.07 3.21
CA ARG A 536 18.98 23.44 3.73
C ARG A 536 20.23 24.06 3.13
N ASP A 537 21.34 23.34 3.14
CA ASP A 537 22.66 23.83 2.68
C ASP A 537 22.68 24.13 1.16
N LEU A 538 21.72 23.57 0.40
CA LEU A 538 21.46 23.95 -1.00
C LEU A 538 20.76 25.32 -1.12
N GLY A 539 20.49 26.04 -0.03
CA GLY A 539 19.82 27.35 -0.03
C GLY A 539 18.28 27.24 -0.03
N ASN A 540 17.73 26.20 0.57
CA ASN A 540 16.29 26.02 0.75
C ASN A 540 15.86 26.34 2.18
N THR A 541 14.62 26.79 2.33
CA THR A 541 13.98 26.94 3.64
C THR A 541 13.17 25.69 3.92
N LEU A 542 13.37 25.07 5.09
CA LEU A 542 12.62 23.89 5.50
C LEU A 542 11.78 24.24 6.74
N ILE A 543 10.48 24.02 6.66
CA ILE A 543 9.56 24.03 7.81
C ILE A 543 9.15 22.58 8.06
N VAL A 544 9.46 22.08 9.24
CA VAL A 544 9.17 20.71 9.63
C VAL A 544 8.24 20.73 10.84
N VAL A 545 7.03 20.18 10.71
CA VAL A 545 6.15 19.94 11.86
C VAL A 545 6.64 18.67 12.53
N GLU A 546 7.14 18.76 13.76
CA GLU A 546 7.77 17.63 14.42
C GLU A 546 7.60 17.61 15.94
N HIS A 547 7.72 16.38 16.48
CA HIS A 547 7.63 16.07 17.89
C HIS A 547 8.89 15.35 18.43
N ASP A 548 9.75 14.92 17.51
CA ASP A 548 10.99 14.21 17.84
C ASP A 548 12.05 15.16 18.43
N GLU A 549 12.64 14.75 19.55
CA GLU A 549 13.63 15.55 20.27
C GLU A 549 14.90 15.77 19.45
N ASP A 550 15.41 14.73 18.77
CA ASP A 550 16.63 14.82 17.96
C ASP A 550 16.45 15.81 16.80
N THR A 551 15.28 15.81 16.18
CA THR A 551 14.92 16.75 15.11
C THR A 551 14.85 18.18 15.62
N MET A 552 14.24 18.40 16.80
CA MET A 552 14.19 19.72 17.43
C MET A 552 15.58 20.24 17.78
N ARG A 553 16.45 19.39 18.36
CA ARG A 553 17.83 19.75 18.69
C ARG A 553 18.70 20.00 17.46
N ALA A 554 18.37 19.39 16.32
CA ALA A 554 19.07 19.60 15.06
C ALA A 554 18.63 20.86 14.30
N ALA A 555 17.52 21.47 14.72
CA ALA A 555 16.94 22.63 14.06
C ALA A 555 17.78 23.92 14.29
N ASP A 556 17.82 24.79 13.29
CA ASP A 556 18.39 26.13 13.43
C ASP A 556 17.45 27.07 14.19
N TYR A 557 16.14 26.81 14.11
CA TYR A 557 15.09 27.62 14.70
C TYR A 557 13.87 26.78 15.06
N VAL A 558 13.26 27.02 16.20
CA VAL A 558 12.08 26.28 16.67
C VAL A 558 10.96 27.27 16.96
N VAL A 559 9.75 26.91 16.57
CA VAL A 559 8.51 27.66 16.83
C VAL A 559 7.58 26.76 17.64
N ASP A 560 7.33 27.10 18.90
CA ASP A 560 6.45 26.35 19.80
C ASP A 560 5.04 26.97 19.83
N ILE A 561 4.05 26.19 19.43
CA ILE A 561 2.65 26.61 19.32
C ILE A 561 1.81 25.89 20.39
N GLY A 562 1.11 26.68 21.18
CA GLY A 562 0.36 26.13 22.31
C GLY A 562 -0.50 27.19 23.02
N PRO A 563 -0.48 27.21 24.37
CA PRO A 563 0.13 26.24 25.29
C PRO A 563 -0.67 24.92 25.41
N GLY A 564 -1.92 24.91 24.99
CA GLY A 564 -2.82 23.74 25.00
C GLY A 564 -3.18 23.24 23.61
N ALA A 565 -4.29 22.50 23.54
CA ALA A 565 -4.85 21.97 22.29
C ALA A 565 -6.24 22.60 22.02
N GLY A 566 -6.67 22.60 20.76
CA GLY A 566 -7.97 23.15 20.35
C GLY A 566 -8.13 24.62 20.74
N ILE A 567 -9.21 24.97 21.44
CA ILE A 567 -9.50 26.34 21.88
C ILE A 567 -8.45 26.89 22.87
N HIS A 568 -7.72 26.03 23.57
CA HIS A 568 -6.66 26.40 24.50
C HIS A 568 -5.27 26.45 23.82
N GLY A 569 -5.20 26.12 22.54
CA GLY A 569 -4.03 26.27 21.68
C GLY A 569 -4.06 27.54 20.85
N GLY A 570 -3.30 27.56 19.77
CA GLY A 570 -3.33 28.58 18.76
C GLY A 570 -2.56 29.85 19.12
N GLU A 571 -1.72 29.84 20.13
CA GLU A 571 -0.85 30.97 20.52
C GLU A 571 0.63 30.64 20.20
N LEU A 572 1.40 31.64 19.83
CA LEU A 572 2.86 31.52 19.79
C LEU A 572 3.38 31.56 21.23
N VAL A 573 3.89 30.40 21.70
CA VAL A 573 4.42 30.27 23.06
C VAL A 573 5.85 30.76 23.14
N ALA A 574 6.70 30.31 22.20
CA ALA A 574 8.09 30.72 22.08
C ALA A 574 8.58 30.53 20.65
N ALA A 575 9.59 31.32 20.24
CA ALA A 575 10.25 31.16 18.97
C ALA A 575 11.69 31.58 19.11
N GLY A 576 12.62 30.77 18.60
CA GLY A 576 14.05 31.00 18.73
C GLY A 576 14.87 29.73 18.56
N THR A 577 16.04 29.70 19.16
CA THR A 577 16.87 28.49 19.27
C THR A 577 16.25 27.51 20.25
N VAL A 578 16.73 26.26 20.27
CA VAL A 578 16.31 25.27 21.26
C VAL A 578 16.50 25.76 22.72
N ASP A 579 17.58 26.51 22.99
CA ASP A 579 17.85 27.05 24.30
C ASP A 579 16.81 28.12 24.70
N ASP A 580 16.32 28.91 23.73
CA ASP A 580 15.24 29.89 23.97
C ASP A 580 13.93 29.18 24.34
N ILE A 581 13.63 28.03 23.70
CA ILE A 581 12.45 27.21 24.02
C ILE A 581 12.58 26.59 25.41
N ILE A 582 13.76 26.09 25.78
CA ILE A 582 14.05 25.51 27.09
C ILE A 582 13.93 26.59 28.20
N ALA A 583 14.35 27.83 27.92
CA ALA A 583 14.26 28.93 28.85
C ALA A 583 12.82 29.43 29.09
N CYS A 584 11.89 29.14 28.17
CA CYS A 584 10.52 29.58 28.28
C CYS A 584 9.71 28.69 29.25
N GLU A 585 9.36 29.19 30.43
CA GLU A 585 8.60 28.43 31.43
C GLU A 585 7.20 28.01 30.95
N ARG A 586 6.59 28.79 30.06
CA ARG A 586 5.26 28.47 29.49
C ARG A 586 5.32 27.32 28.46
N SER A 587 6.52 27.03 27.92
CA SER A 587 6.69 25.98 26.93
C SER A 587 6.67 24.59 27.56
N ILE A 588 5.65 23.81 27.24
CA ILE A 588 5.57 22.41 27.64
C ILE A 588 6.69 21.60 26.95
N THR A 589 6.93 21.89 25.68
CA THR A 589 8.05 21.32 24.91
C THR A 589 9.39 21.59 25.62
N GLY A 590 9.63 22.84 26.01
CA GLY A 590 10.85 23.23 26.76
C GLY A 590 11.00 22.52 28.10
N GLN A 591 9.90 22.22 28.80
CA GLN A 591 9.93 21.47 30.05
C GLN A 591 10.37 20.01 29.86
N TYR A 592 10.01 19.37 28.72
CA TYR A 592 10.47 18.02 28.37
C TYR A 592 11.92 18.04 27.86
N LEU A 593 12.28 18.97 26.97
CA LEU A 593 13.65 19.12 26.44
C LEU A 593 14.69 19.41 27.54
N SER A 594 14.28 20.12 28.61
CA SER A 594 15.15 20.41 29.76
C SER A 594 15.19 19.28 30.80
N GLY A 595 14.35 18.22 30.66
CA GLY A 595 14.23 17.16 31.67
C GLY A 595 13.46 17.58 32.93
N LYS A 596 12.91 18.81 33.02
CA LYS A 596 12.03 19.23 34.12
C LYS A 596 10.77 18.36 34.22
N ARG A 597 10.28 17.91 33.07
CA ARG A 597 9.27 16.85 32.97
C ARG A 597 9.85 15.68 32.20
N LYS A 598 9.63 14.46 32.67
CA LYS A 598 10.04 13.25 31.98
C LYS A 598 9.04 12.12 32.21
N ILE A 599 9.02 11.13 31.31
CA ILE A 599 8.30 9.89 31.48
C ILE A 599 9.18 9.00 32.37
N PRO A 600 8.74 8.60 33.56
CA PRO A 600 9.60 7.89 34.50
C PRO A 600 9.81 6.45 34.07
N VAL A 601 10.99 5.90 34.31
CA VAL A 601 11.26 4.47 34.24
C VAL A 601 10.58 3.76 35.41
N PRO A 602 9.82 2.66 35.19
CA PRO A 602 9.20 1.90 36.27
C PRO A 602 10.25 1.34 37.26
N ALA A 603 10.05 1.55 38.53
CA ALA A 603 10.97 1.08 39.56
C ALA A 603 11.13 -0.45 39.62
N LYS A 604 10.13 -1.18 39.13
CA LYS A 604 10.13 -2.64 38.98
C LYS A 604 9.43 -3.07 37.74
N ARG A 605 10.05 -3.99 37.01
CA ARG A 605 9.41 -4.65 35.84
C ARG A 605 8.44 -5.72 36.35
N ARG A 606 7.29 -5.86 35.65
CA ARG A 606 6.31 -6.89 35.98
C ARG A 606 6.79 -8.23 35.42
N PRO A 607 6.80 -9.29 36.24
CA PRO A 607 7.19 -10.64 35.80
C PRO A 607 6.07 -11.32 34.98
N GLY A 608 4.90 -10.66 34.83
CA GLY A 608 3.70 -11.26 34.25
C GLY A 608 3.02 -12.26 35.20
N ASN A 609 2.12 -13.07 34.64
CA ASN A 609 1.36 -14.08 35.38
C ASN A 609 1.96 -15.50 35.30
N GLY A 610 3.19 -15.64 34.83
CA GLY A 610 3.91 -16.92 34.66
C GLY A 610 3.46 -17.70 33.41
N LYS A 611 2.51 -17.21 32.65
CA LYS A 611 2.05 -17.80 31.39
C LYS A 611 2.63 -17.06 30.21
N LYS A 612 2.86 -17.77 29.12
CA LYS A 612 3.39 -17.20 27.88
C LYS A 612 2.63 -17.67 26.65
N LEU A 613 2.65 -16.84 25.63
CA LEU A 613 2.24 -17.15 24.28
C LEU A 613 3.52 -17.35 23.47
N THR A 614 3.65 -18.47 22.77
CA THR A 614 4.86 -18.77 21.99
C THR A 614 4.50 -19.03 20.55
N ILE A 615 5.19 -18.35 19.64
CA ILE A 615 5.15 -18.55 18.18
C ILE A 615 6.39 -19.35 17.82
N TYR A 616 6.22 -20.44 17.08
CA TYR A 616 7.31 -21.29 16.59
C TYR A 616 7.40 -21.23 15.08
N GLY A 617 8.62 -21.18 14.55
CA GLY A 617 8.89 -21.29 13.13
C GLY A 617 8.31 -20.16 12.29
N ALA A 618 8.41 -18.91 12.71
CA ALA A 618 7.89 -17.79 11.98
C ALA A 618 8.75 -17.48 10.74
N VAL A 619 8.18 -17.66 9.53
CA VAL A 619 8.86 -17.51 8.22
C VAL A 619 8.13 -16.58 7.24
N GLN A 620 7.23 -15.73 7.74
CA GLN A 620 6.49 -14.80 6.88
C GLN A 620 7.37 -13.63 6.41
N ASN A 621 7.31 -13.30 5.12
CA ASN A 621 8.09 -12.24 4.48
C ASN A 621 9.60 -12.44 4.71
N ASN A 622 10.24 -11.53 5.43
CA ASN A 622 11.67 -11.58 5.70
C ASN A 622 12.04 -12.33 7.00
N LEU A 623 11.07 -12.86 7.75
CA LEU A 623 11.35 -13.61 8.98
C LEU A 623 12.08 -14.92 8.68
N LYS A 624 13.15 -15.21 9.47
CA LYS A 624 14.09 -16.30 9.23
C LYS A 624 13.92 -17.43 10.27
N ASP A 625 12.77 -18.11 10.24
CA ASP A 625 12.47 -19.26 11.08
C ASP A 625 12.71 -18.97 12.58
N ILE A 626 12.06 -17.92 13.08
CA ILE A 626 12.25 -17.45 14.46
C ILE A 626 11.19 -17.98 15.40
N ASP A 627 11.63 -18.32 16.62
CA ASP A 627 10.78 -18.61 17.77
C ASP A 627 10.70 -17.39 18.68
N VAL A 628 9.46 -17.00 19.06
CA VAL A 628 9.23 -15.80 19.85
C VAL A 628 8.28 -16.11 21.02
N GLU A 629 8.70 -15.74 22.23
CA GLU A 629 7.91 -15.84 23.45
C GLU A 629 7.38 -14.46 23.88
N ILE A 630 6.10 -14.39 24.20
CA ILE A 630 5.42 -13.18 24.72
C ILE A 630 4.87 -13.51 26.10
N PRO A 631 5.44 -12.92 27.18
CA PRO A 631 4.89 -13.12 28.52
C PRO A 631 3.51 -12.47 28.64
N LEU A 632 2.56 -13.14 29.29
CA LEU A 632 1.21 -12.64 29.47
C LEU A 632 1.07 -11.77 30.74
N ALA A 633 0.12 -10.83 30.73
CA ALA A 633 -0.09 -9.80 31.74
C ALA A 633 1.13 -8.87 31.90
N THR A 634 1.78 -8.55 30.78
CA THR A 634 2.91 -7.62 30.69
C THR A 634 2.68 -6.57 29.63
N PHE A 635 3.46 -5.50 29.70
CA PHE A 635 3.66 -4.55 28.64
C PHE A 635 4.89 -4.97 27.81
N THR A 636 4.67 -5.53 26.63
CA THR A 636 5.72 -5.99 25.72
C THR A 636 5.90 -5.04 24.56
N ALA A 637 7.12 -4.55 24.35
CA ALA A 637 7.49 -3.74 23.18
C ALA A 637 8.18 -4.62 22.13
N VAL A 638 7.77 -4.50 20.85
CA VAL A 638 8.44 -5.12 19.70
C VAL A 638 9.21 -4.03 18.97
N THR A 639 10.53 -4.13 18.98
CA THR A 639 11.46 -3.09 18.54
C THR A 639 12.33 -3.58 17.39
N GLY A 640 13.18 -2.70 16.86
CA GLY A 640 14.15 -2.97 15.81
C GLY A 640 14.09 -1.95 14.67
N VAL A 641 15.08 -1.97 13.80
CA VAL A 641 15.19 -1.03 12.67
C VAL A 641 14.00 -1.11 11.71
N SER A 642 13.84 -0.09 10.87
CA SER A 642 12.81 -0.10 9.83
C SER A 642 12.99 -1.30 8.89
N GLY A 643 11.88 -2.01 8.58
CA GLY A 643 11.93 -3.21 7.73
C GLY A 643 12.47 -4.49 8.38
N SER A 644 12.76 -4.52 9.69
CA SER A 644 13.30 -5.71 10.39
C SER A 644 12.31 -6.88 10.55
N GLY A 645 11.02 -6.71 10.20
CA GLY A 645 10.03 -7.79 10.26
C GLY A 645 9.00 -7.67 11.39
N LYS A 646 8.98 -6.57 12.17
CA LYS A 646 8.05 -6.33 13.29
C LYS A 646 6.59 -6.54 12.90
N SER A 647 6.13 -5.87 11.86
CA SER A 647 4.74 -5.98 11.39
C SER A 647 4.43 -7.36 10.80
N SER A 648 5.42 -8.05 10.22
CA SER A 648 5.27 -9.45 9.77
C SER A 648 5.01 -10.39 10.93
N LEU A 649 5.73 -10.22 12.05
CA LEU A 649 5.53 -11.02 13.27
C LEU A 649 4.20 -10.69 13.95
N VAL A 650 3.95 -9.40 14.20
CA VAL A 650 2.84 -8.97 15.06
C VAL A 650 1.52 -8.91 14.29
N ASN A 651 1.48 -8.23 13.12
CA ASN A 651 0.24 -8.02 12.39
C ASN A 651 -0.13 -9.21 11.50
N GLU A 652 0.86 -9.80 10.78
CA GLU A 652 0.58 -10.86 9.83
C GLU A 652 0.44 -12.25 10.51
N ILE A 653 1.26 -12.57 11.51
CA ILE A 653 1.20 -13.86 12.20
C ILE A 653 0.36 -13.75 13.48
N LEU A 654 0.83 -13.04 14.49
CA LEU A 654 0.23 -13.01 15.82
C LEU A 654 -1.24 -12.58 15.77
N TYR A 655 -1.51 -11.37 15.25
CA TYR A 655 -2.86 -10.82 15.23
C TYR A 655 -3.83 -11.65 14.38
N LYS A 656 -3.45 -12.00 13.14
CA LYS A 656 -4.36 -12.72 12.24
C LYS A 656 -4.70 -14.11 12.76
N HIS A 657 -3.73 -14.80 13.36
CA HIS A 657 -3.96 -16.12 13.97
C HIS A 657 -4.89 -16.03 15.19
N LEU A 658 -4.58 -15.14 16.13
CA LEU A 658 -5.41 -14.95 17.33
C LEU A 658 -6.83 -14.46 16.97
N ALA A 659 -6.97 -13.59 15.99
CA ALA A 659 -8.27 -13.10 15.54
C ALA A 659 -9.15 -14.24 14.98
N ASN A 660 -8.56 -15.20 14.27
CA ASN A 660 -9.29 -16.38 13.81
C ASN A 660 -9.70 -17.30 14.96
N MET A 661 -8.78 -17.54 15.90
CA MET A 661 -9.02 -18.48 17.00
C MET A 661 -9.97 -17.92 18.06
N LEU A 662 -9.79 -16.67 18.46
CA LEU A 662 -10.51 -16.05 19.58
C LEU A 662 -11.74 -15.25 19.12
N ASN A 663 -11.64 -14.52 18.02
CA ASN A 663 -12.72 -13.62 17.56
C ASN A 663 -13.52 -14.19 16.38
N GLY A 664 -13.20 -15.41 15.87
CA GLY A 664 -13.87 -16.02 14.72
C GLY A 664 -13.70 -15.25 13.41
N ALA A 665 -12.61 -14.49 13.25
CA ALA A 665 -12.31 -13.74 12.04
C ALA A 665 -11.98 -14.68 10.87
N LYS A 666 -12.01 -14.15 9.64
CA LYS A 666 -11.66 -14.86 8.41
C LYS A 666 -10.39 -14.25 7.82
N LYS A 667 -9.28 -14.35 8.52
CA LYS A 667 -8.01 -13.76 8.08
C LYS A 667 -7.01 -14.88 7.78
N ARG A 668 -6.24 -14.74 6.71
CA ARG A 668 -5.14 -15.67 6.43
C ARG A 668 -3.93 -15.23 7.26
N PRO A 669 -3.50 -16.02 8.25
CA PRO A 669 -2.27 -15.71 8.99
C PRO A 669 -1.05 -15.92 8.09
N GLY A 670 0.03 -15.22 8.39
CA GLY A 670 1.34 -15.44 7.78
C GLY A 670 1.86 -16.85 8.05
N LYS A 671 2.94 -17.24 7.40
CA LYS A 671 3.53 -18.58 7.53
C LYS A 671 4.29 -18.73 8.85
N PHE A 672 3.96 -19.74 9.62
CA PHE A 672 4.62 -20.17 10.86
C PHE A 672 4.23 -21.62 11.14
N ASP A 673 4.96 -22.33 12.00
CA ASP A 673 4.70 -23.74 12.28
C ASP A 673 3.51 -23.90 13.23
N ARG A 674 3.58 -23.34 14.43
CA ARG A 674 2.55 -23.45 15.47
C ARG A 674 2.58 -22.30 16.45
N MET A 675 1.47 -22.10 17.16
CA MET A 675 1.36 -21.15 18.27
C MET A 675 0.79 -21.87 19.50
N THR A 676 1.41 -21.68 20.67
CA THR A 676 0.98 -22.26 21.95
C THR A 676 0.62 -21.18 22.94
N GLY A 677 -0.20 -21.51 23.95
CA GLY A 677 -0.63 -20.57 25.00
C GLY A 677 -1.87 -19.74 24.65
N VAL A 678 -2.49 -19.96 23.48
CA VAL A 678 -3.70 -19.25 23.04
C VAL A 678 -4.88 -19.44 24.01
N ASP A 679 -5.00 -20.62 24.63
CA ASP A 679 -6.06 -20.96 25.60
C ASP A 679 -6.05 -20.09 26.87
N ASN A 680 -4.98 -19.34 27.12
CA ASN A 680 -4.88 -18.41 28.24
C ASN A 680 -5.54 -17.06 27.96
N LEU A 681 -5.94 -16.83 26.70
CA LEU A 681 -6.53 -15.59 26.20
C LEU A 681 -8.01 -15.81 25.83
N ASP A 682 -8.81 -14.77 25.98
CA ASP A 682 -10.23 -14.78 25.61
C ASP A 682 -10.52 -13.94 24.37
N LYS A 683 -9.69 -12.94 24.09
CA LYS A 683 -9.92 -11.97 23.00
C LYS A 683 -8.63 -11.31 22.56
N VAL A 684 -8.54 -10.99 21.27
CA VAL A 684 -7.50 -10.13 20.72
C VAL A 684 -8.13 -8.83 20.18
N ILE A 685 -7.50 -7.70 20.47
CA ILE A 685 -7.92 -6.39 20.02
C ILE A 685 -6.73 -5.74 19.31
N ASN A 686 -6.92 -5.41 18.03
CA ASN A 686 -5.93 -4.66 17.25
C ASN A 686 -6.33 -3.20 17.21
N ILE A 687 -5.41 -2.32 17.57
CA ILE A 687 -5.59 -0.87 17.57
C ILE A 687 -4.56 -0.30 16.57
N ASP A 688 -4.98 -0.18 15.34
CA ASP A 688 -4.21 0.35 14.22
C ASP A 688 -4.62 1.79 13.87
N GLN A 689 -3.87 2.43 13.00
CA GLN A 689 -4.11 3.81 12.53
C GLN A 689 -5.22 3.92 11.47
N SER A 690 -5.92 2.82 11.13
CA SER A 690 -7.00 2.86 10.16
C SER A 690 -8.17 3.75 10.66
N PRO A 691 -8.85 4.47 9.75
CA PRO A 691 -9.98 5.32 10.13
C PRO A 691 -11.07 4.57 10.91
N ILE A 692 -11.72 5.22 11.87
CA ILE A 692 -12.86 4.66 12.62
C ILE A 692 -14.13 4.53 11.78
N GLY A 693 -14.09 5.00 10.53
CA GLY A 693 -15.17 4.88 9.55
C GLY A 693 -14.80 5.53 8.24
N ARG A 694 -15.48 5.13 7.16
CA ARG A 694 -15.20 5.60 5.79
C ARG A 694 -16.14 6.71 5.30
N THR A 695 -17.14 7.05 6.10
CA THR A 695 -18.16 8.03 5.73
C THR A 695 -18.16 9.21 6.71
N PRO A 696 -18.60 10.41 6.30
CA PRO A 696 -18.73 11.58 7.18
C PRO A 696 -19.68 11.38 8.36
N ARG A 697 -20.54 10.35 8.33
CA ARG A 697 -21.44 9.96 9.44
C ARG A 697 -20.74 9.25 10.59
N SER A 698 -19.60 8.61 10.32
CA SER A 698 -18.79 8.02 11.38
C SER A 698 -18.07 9.15 12.12
N ASN A 699 -18.13 9.14 13.44
CA ASN A 699 -17.49 10.12 14.30
C ASN A 699 -17.16 9.50 15.69
N PRO A 700 -16.39 10.18 16.55
CA PRO A 700 -16.06 9.68 17.88
C PRO A 700 -17.28 9.30 18.72
N ALA A 701 -18.37 10.08 18.66
CA ALA A 701 -19.58 9.80 19.41
C ALA A 701 -20.29 8.51 18.99
N THR A 702 -20.35 8.24 17.68
CA THR A 702 -20.98 7.01 17.17
C THR A 702 -20.12 5.79 17.43
N TYR A 703 -18.80 5.91 17.28
CA TYR A 703 -17.86 4.81 17.46
C TYR A 703 -17.78 4.34 18.93
N THR A 704 -17.71 5.28 19.88
CA THR A 704 -17.70 4.99 21.32
C THR A 704 -19.06 4.61 21.87
N GLY A 705 -20.12 4.82 21.08
CA GLY A 705 -21.50 4.59 21.51
C GLY A 705 -22.03 5.62 22.52
N VAL A 706 -21.32 6.73 22.75
CA VAL A 706 -21.85 7.84 23.60
C VAL A 706 -23.03 8.53 22.93
N PHE A 707 -23.08 8.52 21.59
CA PHE A 707 -24.19 9.11 20.85
C PHE A 707 -25.53 8.45 21.13
N ASN A 708 -25.56 7.14 21.46
CA ASN A 708 -26.80 6.46 21.87
C ASN A 708 -27.34 7.05 23.16
N ASP A 709 -26.48 7.24 24.17
CA ASP A 709 -26.88 7.81 25.46
C ASP A 709 -27.32 9.28 25.30
N ILE A 710 -26.67 10.04 24.40
CA ILE A 710 -27.08 11.44 24.09
C ILE A 710 -28.47 11.47 23.43
N ARG A 711 -28.74 10.57 22.47
CA ARG A 711 -30.05 10.48 21.80
C ARG A 711 -31.16 10.10 22.77
N ASP A 712 -30.90 9.18 23.68
CA ASP A 712 -31.85 8.79 24.73
C ASP A 712 -32.13 9.96 25.68
N LEU A 713 -31.10 10.72 26.02
CA LEU A 713 -31.26 11.94 26.84
C LEU A 713 -32.13 12.96 26.15
N PHE A 714 -31.91 13.27 24.88
CA PHE A 714 -32.75 14.21 24.10
C PHE A 714 -34.19 13.70 23.98
N ALA A 715 -34.40 12.39 23.74
CA ALA A 715 -35.75 11.82 23.71
C ALA A 715 -36.47 11.90 25.08
N SER A 716 -35.72 12.03 26.17
CA SER A 716 -36.28 12.15 27.52
C SER A 716 -36.72 13.57 27.89
N THR A 717 -36.33 14.58 27.07
CA THR A 717 -36.68 16.00 27.32
C THR A 717 -38.18 16.22 27.23
N PRO A 718 -38.75 17.22 27.96
CA PRO A 718 -40.18 17.55 27.90
C PRO A 718 -40.68 17.85 26.47
N ASP A 719 -39.91 18.64 25.71
CA ASP A 719 -40.23 19.01 24.33
C ASP A 719 -40.32 17.82 23.39
N ALA A 720 -39.33 16.86 23.49
CA ALA A 720 -39.34 15.62 22.71
C ALA A 720 -40.57 14.75 23.07
N LYS A 721 -40.88 14.63 24.36
CA LYS A 721 -42.04 13.84 24.83
C LYS A 721 -43.37 14.44 24.35
N MET A 722 -43.53 15.75 24.43
CA MET A 722 -44.75 16.43 23.93
C MET A 722 -44.95 16.21 22.43
N ARG A 723 -43.86 16.13 21.65
CA ARG A 723 -43.88 15.90 20.20
C ARG A 723 -43.88 14.39 19.83
N GLY A 724 -43.84 13.49 20.80
CA GLY A 724 -43.77 12.04 20.57
C GLY A 724 -42.47 11.58 19.94
N TYR A 725 -41.39 12.34 20.09
CA TYR A 725 -40.09 12.04 19.48
C TYR A 725 -39.34 10.96 20.29
N LYS A 726 -38.95 9.89 19.62
CA LYS A 726 -38.14 8.82 20.17
C LYS A 726 -36.67 9.02 19.83
N ALA A 727 -35.75 8.25 20.42
CA ALA A 727 -34.28 8.33 20.19
C ALA A 727 -33.91 8.28 18.70
N ASN A 728 -34.66 7.56 17.88
CA ASN A 728 -34.41 7.48 16.42
C ASN A 728 -34.58 8.82 15.70
N ARG A 729 -35.42 9.75 16.24
CA ARG A 729 -35.59 11.10 15.68
C ARG A 729 -34.27 11.88 15.74
N PHE A 730 -33.45 11.64 16.75
CA PHE A 730 -32.17 12.32 16.95
C PHE A 730 -30.99 11.60 16.28
N SER A 731 -31.27 10.66 15.37
CA SER A 731 -30.24 9.96 14.59
C SER A 731 -30.12 10.57 13.19
N PHE A 732 -28.93 10.97 12.80
CA PHE A 732 -28.65 11.39 11.41
C PHE A 732 -28.51 10.22 10.43
N ASN A 733 -28.52 8.97 10.92
CA ASN A 733 -28.46 7.76 10.07
C ASN A 733 -29.85 7.26 9.64
N VAL A 734 -30.91 7.66 10.32
CA VAL A 734 -32.28 7.13 10.13
C VAL A 734 -33.20 8.25 9.60
N LYS A 735 -34.08 7.87 8.67
CA LYS A 735 -35.12 8.80 8.18
C LYS A 735 -36.00 9.30 9.31
N GLY A 736 -36.49 10.54 9.16
CA GLY A 736 -37.43 11.19 10.07
C GLY A 736 -36.89 12.40 10.81
N GLY A 737 -35.62 12.38 11.28
CA GLY A 737 -34.99 13.53 11.95
C GLY A 737 -33.80 14.14 11.22
N ARG A 738 -33.28 13.45 10.27
CA ARG A 738 -32.12 13.91 9.47
C ARG A 738 -32.53 14.81 8.32
N CYS A 739 -31.63 15.63 7.83
CA CYS A 739 -31.78 16.30 6.55
C CYS A 739 -31.80 15.27 5.41
N GLU A 740 -32.89 15.25 4.62
CA GLU A 740 -32.99 14.25 3.53
C GLU A 740 -32.19 14.66 2.28
N ALA A 741 -31.84 15.93 2.10
CA ALA A 741 -31.01 16.41 0.99
C ALA A 741 -29.59 15.82 1.06
N CYS A 742 -28.91 15.95 2.20
CA CYS A 742 -27.59 15.33 2.43
C CYS A 742 -27.67 13.98 3.13
N GLN A 743 -28.86 13.45 3.39
CA GLN A 743 -29.11 12.19 4.09
C GLN A 743 -28.40 12.06 5.45
N GLY A 744 -28.14 13.20 6.10
CA GLY A 744 -27.47 13.27 7.40
C GLY A 744 -25.95 13.40 7.34
N ASP A 745 -25.35 13.52 6.16
CA ASP A 745 -23.90 13.73 6.02
C ASP A 745 -23.48 15.15 6.43
N GLY A 746 -24.37 16.13 6.29
CA GLY A 746 -24.10 17.55 6.53
C GLY A 746 -23.35 18.21 5.36
N ILE A 747 -22.75 17.41 4.49
CA ILE A 747 -21.99 17.84 3.31
C ILE A 747 -22.50 17.12 2.07
N VAL A 748 -22.28 17.73 0.92
CA VAL A 748 -22.57 17.16 -0.40
C VAL A 748 -21.23 16.94 -1.10
N LYS A 749 -21.01 15.72 -1.58
CA LYS A 749 -19.86 15.36 -2.38
C LYS A 749 -20.13 15.77 -3.84
N ILE A 750 -19.28 16.59 -4.41
CA ILE A 750 -19.28 16.94 -5.83
C ILE A 750 -18.16 16.14 -6.48
N GLU A 751 -18.54 15.17 -7.30
CA GLU A 751 -17.56 14.34 -8.03
C GLU A 751 -16.96 15.13 -9.20
N MET A 752 -15.64 15.30 -9.17
CA MET A 752 -14.87 15.99 -10.20
C MET A 752 -14.08 14.96 -10.99
N HIS A 753 -14.56 14.57 -12.17
CA HIS A 753 -14.01 13.44 -12.96
C HIS A 753 -12.49 13.46 -13.20
N PHE A 754 -11.85 14.63 -13.18
CA PHE A 754 -10.40 14.81 -13.44
C PHE A 754 -9.65 15.46 -12.26
N LEU A 755 -10.37 15.87 -11.22
CA LEU A 755 -9.82 16.53 -10.01
C LEU A 755 -10.25 15.77 -8.76
N ALA A 756 -9.66 16.11 -7.63
CA ALA A 756 -10.12 15.57 -6.34
C ALA A 756 -11.58 16.00 -6.07
N ASP A 757 -12.38 15.10 -5.51
CA ASP A 757 -13.75 15.37 -5.14
C ASP A 757 -13.84 16.54 -4.14
N VAL A 758 -14.79 17.45 -4.37
CA VAL A 758 -15.02 18.62 -3.50
C VAL A 758 -16.18 18.32 -2.56
N TYR A 759 -15.99 18.62 -1.29
CA TYR A 759 -17.03 18.49 -0.26
C TYR A 759 -17.49 19.87 0.18
N VAL A 760 -18.76 20.17 -0.06
CA VAL A 760 -19.37 21.45 0.33
C VAL A 760 -20.45 21.25 1.40
N PRO A 761 -20.64 22.19 2.33
CA PRO A 761 -21.77 22.15 3.26
C PRO A 761 -23.10 22.01 2.50
N CYS A 762 -24.03 21.25 3.03
CA CYS A 762 -25.35 21.09 2.44
C CYS A 762 -26.17 22.40 2.53
N ASP A 763 -26.59 22.94 1.40
CA ASP A 763 -27.33 24.20 1.34
C ASP A 763 -28.67 24.16 2.09
N VAL A 764 -29.30 22.97 2.15
CA VAL A 764 -30.64 22.82 2.81
C VAL A 764 -30.52 22.85 4.32
N CYS A 765 -29.51 22.23 4.92
CA CYS A 765 -29.34 22.19 6.37
C CYS A 765 -28.18 23.06 6.88
N GLY A 766 -27.46 23.76 6.00
CA GLY A 766 -26.29 24.56 6.39
C GLY A 766 -25.20 23.77 7.12
N GLY A 767 -25.04 22.48 6.79
CA GLY A 767 -24.10 21.60 7.49
C GLY A 767 -24.65 20.92 8.74
N HIS A 768 -25.84 21.27 9.23
CA HIS A 768 -26.37 20.85 10.54
C HIS A 768 -26.84 19.39 10.61
N ARG A 769 -26.84 18.60 9.51
CA ARG A 769 -27.21 17.19 9.44
C ARG A 769 -28.66 16.83 9.71
N TYR A 770 -29.42 17.67 10.41
CA TYR A 770 -30.79 17.44 10.85
C TYR A 770 -31.79 18.37 10.16
N ASN A 771 -33.06 17.99 10.21
CA ASN A 771 -34.14 18.86 9.82
C ASN A 771 -34.44 19.89 10.94
N ARG A 772 -35.18 20.96 10.59
CA ARG A 772 -35.42 22.11 11.44
C ARG A 772 -36.18 21.73 12.74
N GLU A 773 -37.17 20.84 12.64
CA GLU A 773 -38.01 20.44 13.78
C GLU A 773 -37.20 19.63 14.83
N THR A 774 -36.23 18.86 14.40
CA THR A 774 -35.35 18.13 15.33
C THR A 774 -34.40 19.06 16.08
N LEU A 775 -33.92 20.13 15.41
CA LEU A 775 -33.04 21.14 16.01
C LEU A 775 -33.77 22.07 17.00
N GLU A 776 -35.09 22.13 16.97
CA GLU A 776 -35.87 22.90 17.97
C GLU A 776 -35.83 22.28 19.37
N VAL A 777 -35.60 20.96 19.47
CA VAL A 777 -35.49 20.29 20.76
C VAL A 777 -34.15 20.60 21.41
N LYS A 778 -34.18 21.14 22.63
CA LYS A 778 -32.96 21.56 23.35
C LYS A 778 -32.84 20.86 24.70
N PHE A 779 -31.59 20.57 25.08
CA PHE A 779 -31.21 20.18 26.43
C PHE A 779 -30.21 21.20 26.98
N LYS A 780 -30.49 21.78 28.14
CA LYS A 780 -29.71 22.89 28.73
C LYS A 780 -29.41 24.01 27.71
N GLY A 781 -30.37 24.36 26.87
CA GLY A 781 -30.23 25.42 25.88
C GLY A 781 -29.53 25.05 24.56
N LYS A 782 -28.96 23.85 24.46
CA LYS A 782 -28.27 23.38 23.27
C LYS A 782 -29.10 22.33 22.53
N ASN A 783 -29.12 22.39 21.17
CA ASN A 783 -29.69 21.34 20.32
C ASN A 783 -28.70 20.21 20.07
N ILE A 784 -29.13 19.13 19.42
CA ILE A 784 -28.29 17.95 19.20
C ILE A 784 -27.09 18.21 18.29
N TYR A 785 -27.20 19.10 17.31
CA TYR A 785 -26.08 19.49 16.46
C TYR A 785 -25.06 20.32 17.26
N GLU A 786 -25.49 21.30 18.03
CA GLU A 786 -24.61 22.11 18.88
C GLU A 786 -23.86 21.25 19.90
N VAL A 787 -24.45 20.14 20.37
CA VAL A 787 -23.79 19.16 21.25
C VAL A 787 -22.71 18.36 20.48
N LEU A 788 -22.98 18.00 19.22
CA LEU A 788 -22.01 17.32 18.41
C LEU A 788 -20.81 18.22 18.01
N GLU A 789 -21.03 19.53 17.95
CA GLU A 789 -20.00 20.53 17.68
C GLU A 789 -19.14 20.89 18.92
N MET A 790 -19.57 20.49 20.11
CA MET A 790 -18.75 20.65 21.32
C MET A 790 -17.49 19.80 21.23
N THR A 791 -16.40 20.31 21.78
CA THR A 791 -15.23 19.49 22.09
C THR A 791 -15.55 18.47 23.17
N VAL A 792 -14.74 17.41 23.27
CA VAL A 792 -14.91 16.41 24.32
C VAL A 792 -14.80 17.04 25.71
N ASP A 793 -13.88 17.98 25.95
CA ASP A 793 -13.72 18.66 27.24
C ASP A 793 -14.93 19.57 27.57
N GLU A 794 -15.48 20.31 26.59
CA GLU A 794 -16.74 21.03 26.77
C GLU A 794 -17.88 20.08 27.08
N GLY A 795 -17.93 18.93 26.38
CA GLY A 795 -18.91 17.88 26.64
C GLY A 795 -18.80 17.29 28.06
N VAL A 796 -17.61 17.10 28.61
CA VAL A 796 -17.37 16.66 29.99
C VAL A 796 -17.99 17.65 30.97
N ALA A 797 -17.75 18.94 30.78
CA ALA A 797 -18.33 19.98 31.63
C ALA A 797 -19.87 20.07 31.48
N PHE A 798 -20.39 20.01 30.24
CA PHE A 798 -21.82 20.11 29.94
C PHE A 798 -22.62 18.92 30.53
N PHE A 799 -22.08 17.70 30.41
CA PHE A 799 -22.74 16.48 30.88
C PHE A 799 -22.30 16.03 32.28
N ALA A 800 -21.74 16.92 33.11
CA ALA A 800 -21.26 16.59 34.47
C ALA A 800 -22.28 15.85 35.35
N GLN A 801 -23.58 16.10 35.15
CA GLN A 801 -24.67 15.45 35.89
C GLN A 801 -25.25 14.20 35.17
N GLN A 802 -24.63 13.73 34.08
CA GLN A 802 -25.08 12.58 33.30
C GLN A 802 -24.01 11.45 33.35
N PRO A 803 -24.03 10.61 34.38
CA PRO A 803 -22.88 9.68 34.66
C PRO A 803 -22.51 8.75 33.50
N LYS A 804 -23.51 8.29 32.73
CA LYS A 804 -23.26 7.40 31.56
C LYS A 804 -22.51 8.11 30.43
N ILE A 805 -22.90 9.34 30.14
CA ILE A 805 -22.28 10.15 29.09
C ILE A 805 -20.93 10.66 29.57
N LEU A 806 -20.90 11.20 30.80
CA LEU A 806 -19.69 11.75 31.42
C LEU A 806 -18.54 10.74 31.44
N ARG A 807 -18.78 9.49 31.87
CA ARG A 807 -17.75 8.47 31.92
C ARG A 807 -17.11 8.20 30.56
N LYS A 808 -17.92 8.17 29.51
CA LYS A 808 -17.43 7.93 28.13
C LYS A 808 -16.63 9.10 27.61
N LEU A 809 -17.12 10.33 27.79
CA LEU A 809 -16.40 11.53 27.39
C LEU A 809 -15.11 11.73 28.20
N GLN A 810 -15.13 11.45 29.50
CA GLN A 810 -13.93 11.49 30.34
C GLN A 810 -12.85 10.53 29.84
N THR A 811 -13.25 9.34 29.45
CA THR A 811 -12.27 8.38 28.87
C THR A 811 -11.64 8.89 27.57
N LEU A 812 -12.40 9.60 26.73
CA LEU A 812 -11.86 10.26 25.52
C LEU A 812 -10.90 11.39 25.90
N SER A 813 -11.21 12.19 26.92
CA SER A 813 -10.32 13.24 27.42
C SER A 813 -9.04 12.65 28.04
N ASP A 814 -9.16 11.55 28.82
CA ASP A 814 -8.02 10.86 29.46
C ASP A 814 -6.98 10.34 28.43
N VAL A 815 -7.42 9.93 27.25
CA VAL A 815 -6.50 9.53 26.15
C VAL A 815 -5.96 10.72 25.34
N GLY A 816 -6.21 11.98 25.78
CA GLY A 816 -5.70 13.18 25.14
C GLY A 816 -6.50 13.64 23.92
N LEU A 817 -7.80 13.30 23.84
CA LEU A 817 -8.71 13.73 22.76
C LEU A 817 -9.70 14.82 23.22
N GLY A 818 -9.38 15.55 24.30
CA GLY A 818 -10.23 16.60 24.87
C GLY A 818 -10.60 17.72 23.88
N TYR A 819 -9.71 18.04 22.97
CA TYR A 819 -9.86 19.06 21.93
C TYR A 819 -10.70 18.64 20.73
N VAL A 820 -10.89 17.34 20.50
CA VAL A 820 -11.63 16.80 19.35
C VAL A 820 -13.12 17.06 19.54
N LYS A 821 -13.84 17.48 18.46
CA LYS A 821 -15.29 17.62 18.53
C LYS A 821 -15.96 16.25 18.64
N ILE A 822 -17.00 16.17 19.47
CA ILE A 822 -17.78 14.95 19.72
C ILE A 822 -18.32 14.35 18.40
N GLY A 823 -18.78 15.21 17.47
CA GLY A 823 -19.33 14.87 16.17
C GLY A 823 -18.35 14.99 15.00
N GLN A 824 -17.05 15.16 15.23
CA GLN A 824 -16.05 15.33 14.17
C GLN A 824 -16.07 14.16 13.19
N PRO A 825 -16.18 14.38 11.86
CA PRO A 825 -16.18 13.30 10.88
C PRO A 825 -14.92 12.44 10.97
N ALA A 826 -15.07 11.12 10.88
CA ALA A 826 -13.94 10.19 10.92
C ALA A 826 -12.89 10.44 9.82
N THR A 827 -13.31 11.02 8.70
CA THR A 827 -12.44 11.35 7.56
C THR A 827 -11.52 12.54 7.81
N THR A 828 -11.79 13.34 8.85
CA THR A 828 -10.97 14.50 9.23
C THR A 828 -10.06 14.22 10.43
N LEU A 829 -10.18 13.01 11.02
CA LEU A 829 -9.28 12.60 12.10
C LEU A 829 -7.95 12.13 11.54
N SER A 830 -6.85 12.50 12.21
CA SER A 830 -5.54 11.91 11.95
C SER A 830 -5.51 10.41 12.32
N GLY A 831 -4.52 9.67 11.79
CA GLY A 831 -4.35 8.26 12.13
C GLY A 831 -4.19 8.02 13.64
N GLY A 832 -3.41 8.86 14.32
CA GLY A 832 -3.22 8.79 15.78
C GLY A 832 -4.49 9.13 16.58
N GLU A 833 -5.29 10.11 16.13
CA GLU A 833 -6.58 10.42 16.77
C GLU A 833 -7.56 9.24 16.62
N ALA A 834 -7.67 8.67 15.41
CA ALA A 834 -8.51 7.49 15.17
C ALA A 834 -8.11 6.31 16.06
N GLN A 835 -6.81 6.08 16.22
CA GLN A 835 -6.26 5.03 17.09
C GLN A 835 -6.61 5.28 18.56
N ARG A 836 -6.49 6.51 19.06
CA ARG A 836 -6.87 6.88 20.42
C ARG A 836 -8.37 6.75 20.70
N VAL A 837 -9.24 7.04 19.68
CA VAL A 837 -10.68 6.78 19.80
C VAL A 837 -10.97 5.28 19.96
N LYS A 838 -10.25 4.42 19.20
CA LYS A 838 -10.35 2.96 19.35
C LYS A 838 -9.92 2.51 20.73
N LEU A 839 -8.77 3.01 21.21
CA LEU A 839 -8.24 2.72 22.54
C LEU A 839 -9.23 3.15 23.64
N ALA A 840 -9.77 4.36 23.58
CA ALA A 840 -10.79 4.84 24.52
C ALA A 840 -12.01 3.92 24.56
N THR A 841 -12.47 3.45 23.40
CA THR A 841 -13.63 2.56 23.33
C THR A 841 -13.39 1.24 24.04
N GLU A 842 -12.17 0.70 23.97
CA GLU A 842 -11.83 -0.54 24.69
C GLU A 842 -11.69 -0.32 26.21
N LEU A 843 -11.14 0.83 26.63
CA LEU A 843 -11.07 1.21 28.03
C LEU A 843 -12.44 1.37 28.71
N MET A 844 -13.48 1.72 27.95
CA MET A 844 -14.85 1.82 28.44
C MET A 844 -15.48 0.47 28.78
N LYS A 845 -14.92 -0.64 28.28
CA LYS A 845 -15.43 -2.00 28.50
C LYS A 845 -14.90 -2.54 29.84
N ARG A 846 -15.61 -3.53 30.40
CA ARG A 846 -15.11 -4.23 31.60
C ARG A 846 -13.89 -5.08 31.21
N PRO A 847 -12.75 -4.95 31.90
CA PRO A 847 -11.59 -5.80 31.66
C PRO A 847 -11.87 -7.24 32.08
N THR A 848 -11.41 -8.21 31.29
CA THR A 848 -11.49 -9.64 31.63
C THR A 848 -10.19 -10.15 32.26
N GLY A 849 -9.10 -9.39 32.14
CA GLY A 849 -7.76 -9.79 32.58
C GLY A 849 -7.12 -10.88 31.71
N LYS A 850 -7.72 -11.20 30.57
CA LYS A 850 -7.22 -12.20 29.60
C LYS A 850 -7.22 -11.69 28.15
N THR A 851 -7.41 -10.39 27.95
CA THR A 851 -7.40 -9.78 26.62
C THR A 851 -5.98 -9.40 26.24
N ILE A 852 -5.59 -9.70 24.99
CA ILE A 852 -4.35 -9.19 24.41
C ILE A 852 -4.68 -7.99 23.49
N TYR A 853 -4.03 -6.85 23.77
CA TYR A 853 -4.09 -5.65 22.98
C TYR A 853 -2.83 -5.55 22.12
N ILE A 854 -3.01 -5.34 20.83
CA ILE A 854 -1.94 -5.15 19.86
C ILE A 854 -2.05 -3.72 19.32
N LEU A 855 -0.98 -2.94 19.47
CA LEU A 855 -0.91 -1.56 19.01
C LEU A 855 0.27 -1.42 18.03
N ASP A 856 0.03 -0.73 16.93
CA ASP A 856 1.03 -0.46 15.90
C ASP A 856 1.38 1.02 15.91
N GLU A 857 2.60 1.35 16.35
CA GLU A 857 3.17 2.70 16.48
C GLU A 857 2.18 3.72 17.08
N PRO A 858 1.69 3.50 18.31
CA PRO A 858 0.66 4.36 18.90
C PRO A 858 1.12 5.76 19.26
N THR A 859 2.42 6.05 19.23
CA THR A 859 2.99 7.39 19.49
C THR A 859 3.06 8.28 18.25
N THR A 860 2.69 7.76 17.09
CA THR A 860 2.68 8.51 15.83
C THR A 860 1.92 9.82 15.96
N GLY A 861 2.56 10.94 15.63
CA GLY A 861 1.97 12.29 15.68
C GLY A 861 1.69 12.81 17.09
N LEU A 862 2.31 12.24 18.11
CA LEU A 862 2.14 12.66 19.50
C LEU A 862 3.31 13.46 20.03
N HIS A 863 2.99 14.61 20.63
CA HIS A 863 3.94 15.31 21.48
C HIS A 863 4.29 14.48 22.73
N THR A 864 5.49 14.64 23.28
CA THR A 864 5.98 13.87 24.44
C THR A 864 5.01 13.92 25.65
N ALA A 865 4.31 15.02 25.87
CA ALA A 865 3.27 15.12 26.91
C ALA A 865 2.07 14.21 26.64
N ASP A 866 1.68 14.02 25.37
CA ASP A 866 0.60 13.11 24.98
C ASP A 866 1.06 11.66 25.03
N VAL A 867 2.34 11.40 24.68
CA VAL A 867 3.00 10.08 24.89
C VAL A 867 2.96 9.70 26.37
N HIS A 868 3.26 10.62 27.27
CA HIS A 868 3.19 10.38 28.70
C HIS A 868 1.77 9.96 29.16
N ARG A 869 0.73 10.62 28.63
CA ARG A 869 -0.67 10.24 28.90
C ARG A 869 -0.99 8.86 28.33
N LEU A 870 -0.53 8.55 27.13
CA LEU A 870 -0.72 7.25 26.49
C LEU A 870 -0.07 6.13 27.30
N VAL A 871 1.17 6.29 27.75
CA VAL A 871 1.87 5.32 28.61
C VAL A 871 1.05 5.03 29.86
N ASN A 872 0.53 6.05 30.54
CA ASN A 872 -0.34 5.86 31.71
C ASN A 872 -1.59 5.03 31.41
N VAL A 873 -2.14 5.19 30.22
CA VAL A 873 -3.30 4.40 29.75
C VAL A 873 -2.92 2.94 29.51
N LEU A 874 -1.79 2.67 28.85
CA LEU A 874 -1.29 1.32 28.60
C LEU A 874 -0.96 0.61 29.92
N GLU A 875 -0.34 1.32 30.85
CA GLU A 875 -0.08 0.84 32.21
C GLU A 875 -1.37 0.40 32.95
N ARG A 876 -2.44 1.17 32.84
CA ARG A 876 -3.76 0.83 33.41
C ARG A 876 -4.35 -0.43 32.80
N LEU A 877 -4.16 -0.67 31.47
CA LEU A 877 -4.62 -1.90 30.82
C LEU A 877 -3.89 -3.12 31.37
N VAL A 878 -2.56 -3.04 31.55
CA VAL A 878 -1.74 -4.13 32.06
C VAL A 878 -2.04 -4.36 33.54
N ALA A 879 -2.21 -3.30 34.33
CA ALA A 879 -2.58 -3.41 35.76
C ALA A 879 -3.90 -4.17 36.00
N ASN A 880 -4.81 -4.17 34.99
CA ASN A 880 -6.03 -4.95 35.00
C ASN A 880 -5.82 -6.43 34.57
N GLY A 881 -4.59 -6.91 34.46
CA GLY A 881 -4.24 -8.28 34.08
C GLY A 881 -4.19 -8.58 32.59
N ASN A 882 -4.44 -7.60 31.72
CA ASN A 882 -4.36 -7.78 30.27
C ASN A 882 -2.92 -7.77 29.77
N THR A 883 -2.71 -8.31 28.59
CA THR A 883 -1.43 -8.25 27.88
C THR A 883 -1.46 -7.14 26.85
N VAL A 884 -0.42 -6.33 26.79
CA VAL A 884 -0.26 -5.26 25.80
C VAL A 884 1.01 -5.54 25.01
N VAL A 885 0.87 -5.62 23.68
CA VAL A 885 1.97 -5.76 22.72
C VAL A 885 1.99 -4.55 21.83
N VAL A 886 3.10 -3.84 21.80
CA VAL A 886 3.25 -2.58 21.05
C VAL A 886 4.42 -2.67 20.10
N ILE A 887 4.21 -2.36 18.81
CA ILE A 887 5.31 -2.07 17.88
C ILE A 887 5.70 -0.62 18.10
N GLU A 888 6.94 -0.36 18.49
CA GLU A 888 7.38 1.00 18.83
C GLU A 888 8.84 1.31 18.46
N HIS A 889 9.08 2.60 18.21
CA HIS A 889 10.39 3.18 17.98
C HIS A 889 10.72 4.27 19.01
N ASN A 890 9.71 4.81 19.68
CA ASN A 890 9.88 5.87 20.68
C ASN A 890 10.52 5.29 21.96
N LEU A 891 11.72 5.76 22.28
CA LEU A 891 12.49 5.28 23.43
C LEU A 891 11.79 5.56 24.76
N ASP A 892 11.03 6.64 24.87
CA ASP A 892 10.27 6.97 26.08
C ASP A 892 9.17 5.95 26.39
N VAL A 893 8.60 5.31 25.36
CA VAL A 893 7.68 4.19 25.53
C VAL A 893 8.42 2.89 25.78
N ILE A 894 9.48 2.63 25.02
CA ILE A 894 10.28 1.41 25.10
C ILE A 894 10.87 1.25 26.51
N LYS A 895 11.40 2.33 27.11
CA LYS A 895 11.97 2.31 28.47
C LYS A 895 10.94 1.95 29.55
N THR A 896 9.64 2.13 29.29
CA THR A 896 8.57 1.77 30.25
C THR A 896 8.07 0.34 30.11
N ALA A 897 8.45 -0.39 29.06
CA ALA A 897 8.02 -1.76 28.83
C ALA A 897 8.54 -2.74 29.90
N ASP A 898 7.78 -3.79 30.17
CA ASP A 898 8.22 -4.89 31.05
C ASP A 898 9.13 -5.87 30.31
N TYR A 899 8.90 -6.03 29.02
CA TYR A 899 9.61 -6.96 28.14
C TYR A 899 9.78 -6.39 26.72
N ILE A 900 10.91 -6.64 26.11
CA ILE A 900 11.23 -6.20 24.75
C ILE A 900 11.55 -7.42 23.89
N ILE A 901 11.09 -7.39 22.64
CA ILE A 901 11.44 -8.30 21.57
C ILE A 901 12.08 -7.46 20.47
N ASP A 902 13.41 -7.57 20.31
CA ASP A 902 14.16 -6.78 19.34
C ASP A 902 14.49 -7.59 18.09
N LEU A 903 13.99 -7.12 16.93
CA LEU A 903 14.17 -7.76 15.64
C LEU A 903 15.18 -7.00 14.77
N GLY A 904 16.03 -7.74 14.07
CA GLY A 904 17.04 -7.13 13.22
C GLY A 904 17.95 -8.18 12.55
N PRO A 905 19.28 -7.87 12.45
CA PRO A 905 19.92 -6.58 12.79
C PRO A 905 19.59 -5.46 11.82
N GLU A 906 19.34 -5.79 10.55
CA GLU A 906 19.06 -4.83 9.47
C GLU A 906 17.60 -4.88 9.00
N GLY A 907 17.25 -4.06 7.99
CA GLY A 907 15.97 -4.13 7.29
C GLY A 907 15.99 -5.14 6.12
N GLY A 908 14.79 -5.51 5.63
CA GLY A 908 14.63 -6.37 4.45
C GLY A 908 15.28 -7.74 4.60
N ILE A 909 16.07 -8.16 3.62
CA ILE A 909 16.73 -9.48 3.58
C ILE A 909 17.77 -9.62 4.72
N GLY A 910 18.40 -8.52 5.13
CA GLY A 910 19.35 -8.50 6.23
C GLY A 910 18.71 -8.60 7.62
N GLY A 911 17.39 -8.46 7.71
CA GLY A 911 16.61 -8.54 8.93
C GLY A 911 15.96 -9.90 9.18
N GLY A 912 14.91 -9.90 9.96
CA GLY A 912 14.05 -11.05 10.19
C GLY A 912 14.55 -12.06 11.21
N THR A 913 15.56 -11.71 11.99
CA THR A 913 16.07 -12.54 13.09
C THR A 913 15.72 -11.91 14.45
N LEU A 914 15.63 -12.72 15.48
CA LEU A 914 15.52 -12.25 16.86
C LEU A 914 16.93 -11.88 17.33
N VAL A 915 17.17 -10.57 17.56
CA VAL A 915 18.47 -10.05 18.00
C VAL A 915 18.62 -10.25 19.51
N ALA A 916 17.61 -9.85 20.26
CA ALA A 916 17.57 -9.97 21.71
C ALA A 916 16.13 -9.96 22.22
N CYS A 917 15.91 -10.55 23.38
CA CYS A 917 14.64 -10.45 24.12
C CYS A 917 14.91 -10.42 25.61
N GLY A 918 14.14 -9.65 26.36
CA GLY A 918 14.32 -9.49 27.82
C GLY A 918 13.77 -8.16 28.32
N THR A 919 14.20 -7.76 29.48
CA THR A 919 13.88 -6.45 30.07
C THR A 919 14.62 -5.34 29.32
N PRO A 920 14.17 -4.07 29.40
CA PRO A 920 14.87 -2.95 28.80
C PRO A 920 16.36 -2.87 29.17
N GLU A 921 16.69 -3.22 30.42
CA GLU A 921 18.05 -3.23 30.94
C GLU A 921 18.91 -4.33 30.29
N GLU A 922 18.33 -5.51 30.06
CA GLU A 922 19.01 -6.63 29.38
C GLU A 922 19.24 -6.29 27.89
N ILE A 923 18.28 -5.63 27.24
CA ILE A 923 18.42 -5.17 25.84
C ILE A 923 19.50 -4.07 25.74
N ALA A 924 19.53 -3.13 26.67
CA ALA A 924 20.56 -2.07 26.74
C ALA A 924 21.98 -2.63 26.92
N ALA A 925 22.11 -3.80 27.55
CA ALA A 925 23.37 -4.50 27.72
C ALA A 925 23.81 -5.33 26.49
N CYS A 926 22.93 -5.51 25.48
CA CYS A 926 23.20 -6.29 24.27
C CYS A 926 23.89 -5.45 23.18
N PRO A 927 25.16 -5.65 22.85
CA PRO A 927 25.87 -4.84 21.85
C PRO A 927 25.33 -5.00 20.41
N ALA A 928 24.68 -6.14 20.12
CA ALA A 928 24.13 -6.43 18.80
C ALA A 928 22.80 -5.70 18.54
N SER A 929 22.14 -5.18 19.60
CA SER A 929 20.88 -4.45 19.50
C SER A 929 21.10 -2.97 19.25
N TYR A 930 20.71 -2.48 18.10
CA TYR A 930 20.70 -1.03 17.83
C TYR A 930 19.74 -0.30 18.79
N THR A 931 18.56 -0.86 19.03
CA THR A 931 17.62 -0.33 20.03
C THR A 931 18.27 -0.24 21.40
N GLY A 932 19.01 -1.28 21.80
CA GLY A 932 19.73 -1.32 23.09
C GLY A 932 20.79 -0.24 23.23
N GLN A 933 21.55 0.03 22.16
CA GLN A 933 22.58 1.07 22.17
C GLN A 933 21.99 2.47 22.46
N TYR A 934 20.87 2.84 21.83
CA TYR A 934 20.19 4.11 22.10
C TYR A 934 19.46 4.10 23.45
N LEU A 935 18.84 2.97 23.82
CA LEU A 935 18.10 2.85 25.07
C LEU A 935 19.00 3.03 26.30
N LYS A 936 20.26 2.60 26.22
CA LYS A 936 21.24 2.73 27.28
C LYS A 936 21.38 4.18 27.75
N SER A 937 21.54 5.12 26.82
CA SER A 937 21.68 6.54 27.14
C SER A 937 20.45 7.11 27.84
N VAL A 938 19.27 6.60 27.51
CA VAL A 938 18.01 7.05 28.12
C VAL A 938 17.82 6.49 29.52
N LEU A 939 18.20 5.23 29.74
CA LEU A 939 18.13 4.59 31.07
C LEU A 939 19.18 5.16 32.06
N ASP A 940 20.38 5.51 31.58
CA ASP A 940 21.45 6.07 32.40
C ASP A 940 21.14 7.53 32.86
N ASN A 941 20.29 8.25 32.12
CA ASN A 941 19.90 9.63 32.43
C ASN A 941 18.61 9.76 33.27
N ASP A 942 17.94 8.69 33.62
CA ASP A 942 16.73 8.62 34.43
C ASP A 942 17.01 8.21 35.88
#